data_b86d36fc84b3ac2814312520aa509c9b
#
_entry.id   b86d36fc84b3ac2814312520aa509c9b
#
_cell.length_a   1.000
_cell.length_b   1.000
_cell.length_c   1.000
_cell.angle_alpha   90.00
_cell.angle_beta   90.00
_cell.angle_gamma   90.00
#
_symmetry.space_group_name_H-M   'P 1'
#
loop_
_entity.id
_entity.type
_entity.pdbx_description
1 polymer ?
#
loop_
_entity_poly.entity_id
_entity_poly.type
_entity_poly.pdbx_seq_one_letter_code
_entity_poly.pdbx_strand_id
1 'polypeptide(L)'
;MIKKEDIYSQTNGGLDIVASMYPQARECAGTKKKFSMRPGETDASTTIHYSDKAGCWMVHDFGGDDRDINPIDLYMDYYNVEFPEAVLRIASEFGVEGDGLSRSVNRPDIRFRAPKPEEDMGLVEIEELTDEEGRPAVSETHLQVMGPRVTREIFYTMGWMSLKEVRSTGMFADKSTGGKRLQTMIKMSTENYPIFARRCAITNKAGLADGSFYKIYEPLNPDKQYRFTYFPVGGKPSAYIHGLHELRQRYLKYNEQEEASLKQEGKIKEDGDYIMQKLEEATICCGERDALCCRAAGYNPIWFNSETYNPTDADLQQIYRYVKRIYSIPDADSTGVRKGRELALRHRDIFTIWLPGWLSEMKDRRGKPRKDLRDFVEVRPRFEDLKKLYNIAMPAQFWEWKAGKDSMRYEINTSYLHYFLSLHGFHVLKDPKSRDARFVRVTGNVVSEIRARDILPFLKKYTVDECLPIEIRNAVLNSPRTSESCLSMLDPVELDFTSYTTTSQLLFFENDIWEVTGAGIRSIRGAHSPEEKEAIERWRSEHPKEKYRESTFTTNNMIWESNLVKHKVSRQNAPFAITEGPDLTGETVFDIDIRSTSSNFFCYLINSSRIYWRKELEQGWEPAQEAEAEAYRARYKFAIDGPRLDPAEVKEQKQHLVNKIFAIGYMMHKYKTRSRAWAPYVMDALVDSEGKANGRSGKSCLFNAIAPFVNKVVLNGRDTELMRGQFPFERVTDNTDLVYVDDMHRGMKVDAFYSCITEGLVVNPKNNNSFFMDFSESPKFAFSTNYPPSDFDPSSTARLLYMVYSDYYHKKSDGNDYLETRSISDDFGGRDLFDSLYSEAEWDADLNFMACCLRFYLFHAARSNTPIQPPLGNIITRKLMADMGEEFSDWAETYFAENGEHIDEFLPKNKVYETFLKERQQNAKFWPMIRFTKACRAFANLHAYIYEMNPEHLCGKDGRIQKKVDGQTTDMIYMMSLKEAEKYARAKEEGRTPEVPQPADPEMPF
;
A
#
# COMPACT_ATOMS: atom_id res chain seq x y z
N MET A 1 -18.49 17.85 -25.33
CA MET A 1 -17.67 16.77 -24.72
C MET A 1 -18.29 15.48 -25.19
N ILE A 2 -17.53 14.62 -25.83
CA ILE A 2 -18.02 13.33 -26.30
C ILE A 2 -18.44 12.53 -25.07
N LYS A 3 -19.68 12.10 -25.05
CA LYS A 3 -20.21 11.30 -23.95
C LYS A 3 -19.97 9.82 -24.23
N LYS A 4 -19.95 9.02 -23.18
CA LYS A 4 -19.87 7.57 -23.22
C LYS A 4 -20.98 6.96 -24.09
N GLU A 5 -22.18 7.55 -24.02
CA GLU A 5 -23.34 7.15 -24.84
C GLU A 5 -23.12 7.47 -26.32
N ASP A 6 -22.47 8.59 -26.65
CA ASP A 6 -22.15 8.97 -28.04
C ASP A 6 -21.16 7.96 -28.66
N ILE A 7 -20.17 7.53 -27.86
CA ILE A 7 -19.21 6.49 -28.25
C ILE A 7 -19.94 5.17 -28.52
N TYR A 8 -20.72 4.71 -27.56
CA TYR A 8 -21.38 3.40 -27.70
C TYR A 8 -22.42 3.38 -28.83
N SER A 9 -23.15 4.47 -29.04
CA SER A 9 -24.11 4.55 -30.14
C SER A 9 -23.46 4.47 -31.53
N GLN A 10 -22.24 4.97 -31.69
CA GLN A 10 -21.51 5.03 -32.96
C GLN A 10 -20.46 3.90 -33.13
N THR A 11 -20.26 3.05 -32.11
CA THR A 11 -19.34 1.92 -32.15
C THR A 11 -20.03 0.57 -31.90
N ASN A 12 -21.27 0.43 -32.40
CA ASN A 12 -22.08 -0.79 -32.25
C ASN A 12 -22.18 -1.27 -30.79
N GLY A 13 -22.55 -0.34 -29.87
CA GLY A 13 -22.60 -0.63 -28.44
C GLY A 13 -21.22 -0.86 -27.82
N GLY A 14 -20.16 -0.34 -28.43
CA GLY A 14 -18.77 -0.57 -28.00
C GLY A 14 -18.12 -1.85 -28.50
N LEU A 15 -18.84 -2.68 -29.30
CA LEU A 15 -18.28 -3.91 -29.84
C LEU A 15 -17.10 -3.65 -30.79
N ASP A 16 -17.18 -2.56 -31.56
CA ASP A 16 -16.10 -2.20 -32.49
C ASP A 16 -14.80 -1.83 -31.74
N ILE A 17 -14.92 -1.23 -30.56
CA ILE A 17 -13.79 -0.91 -29.68
C ILE A 17 -13.15 -2.21 -29.15
N VAL A 18 -13.96 -3.15 -28.66
CA VAL A 18 -13.46 -4.44 -28.18
C VAL A 18 -12.79 -5.22 -29.34
N ALA A 19 -13.40 -5.21 -30.52
CA ALA A 19 -12.89 -5.91 -31.69
C ALA A 19 -11.61 -5.29 -32.28
N SER A 20 -11.33 -4.01 -32.05
CA SER A 20 -10.06 -3.39 -32.47
C SER A 20 -8.87 -3.92 -31.66
N MET A 21 -9.08 -4.26 -30.40
CA MET A 21 -8.09 -4.85 -29.51
C MET A 21 -8.06 -6.39 -29.63
N TYR A 22 -9.24 -7.00 -29.73
CA TYR A 22 -9.45 -8.45 -29.78
C TYR A 22 -10.37 -8.83 -30.93
N PRO A 23 -9.86 -9.03 -32.15
CA PRO A 23 -10.70 -9.28 -33.37
C PRO A 23 -11.67 -10.43 -33.21
N GLN A 24 -11.32 -11.47 -32.46
CA GLN A 24 -12.14 -12.66 -32.20
C GLN A 24 -13.42 -12.35 -31.42
N ALA A 25 -13.46 -11.24 -30.67
CA ALA A 25 -14.63 -10.83 -29.90
C ALA A 25 -15.86 -10.61 -30.77
N ARG A 26 -15.69 -10.19 -32.06
CA ARG A 26 -16.77 -9.98 -33.01
C ARG A 26 -17.52 -11.27 -33.35
N GLU A 27 -16.80 -12.39 -33.47
CA GLU A 27 -17.38 -13.70 -33.76
C GLU A 27 -18.03 -14.34 -32.52
N CYS A 28 -17.62 -13.90 -31.33
CA CYS A 28 -18.12 -14.40 -30.07
C CYS A 28 -19.36 -13.59 -29.56
N ALA A 29 -19.58 -12.40 -30.09
CA ALA A 29 -20.66 -11.52 -29.68
C ALA A 29 -22.04 -12.14 -29.85
N GLY A 30 -22.83 -12.16 -28.78
CA GLY A 30 -24.16 -12.77 -28.76
C GLY A 30 -24.18 -14.33 -28.81
N THR A 31 -23.03 -14.96 -28.68
CA THR A 31 -22.87 -16.41 -28.61
C THR A 31 -22.29 -16.88 -27.29
N LYS A 32 -22.27 -18.20 -27.05
CA LYS A 32 -21.57 -18.77 -25.87
C LYS A 32 -20.09 -19.09 -26.15
N LYS A 33 -19.58 -18.68 -27.32
CA LYS A 33 -18.17 -18.89 -27.65
C LYS A 33 -17.29 -17.97 -26.81
N LYS A 34 -16.11 -18.45 -26.51
CA LYS A 34 -15.08 -17.71 -25.76
C LYS A 34 -13.94 -17.30 -26.68
N PHE A 35 -13.23 -16.26 -26.34
CA PHE A 35 -12.00 -15.82 -26.99
C PHE A 35 -10.89 -15.60 -25.93
N SER A 36 -9.65 -15.50 -26.39
CA SER A 36 -8.49 -15.32 -25.53
C SER A 36 -8.06 -13.87 -25.52
N MET A 37 -7.85 -13.29 -24.32
CA MET A 37 -7.32 -11.94 -24.14
C MET A 37 -5.81 -11.94 -23.83
N ARG A 38 -5.23 -13.11 -23.49
CA ARG A 38 -3.84 -13.22 -23.08
C ARG A 38 -3.00 -13.97 -24.11
N PRO A 39 -1.79 -13.49 -24.43
CA PRO A 39 -0.84 -14.25 -25.28
C PRO A 39 -0.48 -15.58 -24.60
N GLY A 40 -0.62 -16.69 -25.34
CA GLY A 40 -0.27 -18.04 -24.85
C GLY A 40 -1.33 -18.76 -24.02
N GLU A 41 -2.53 -18.24 -23.93
CA GLU A 41 -3.67 -18.92 -23.30
C GLU A 41 -4.08 -20.13 -24.16
N THR A 42 -4.04 -21.33 -23.56
CA THR A 42 -4.36 -22.60 -24.24
C THR A 42 -5.85 -22.80 -24.40
N ASP A 43 -6.65 -22.35 -23.44
CA ASP A 43 -8.11 -22.44 -23.45
C ASP A 43 -8.70 -21.04 -23.31
N ALA A 44 -9.51 -20.64 -24.30
CA ALA A 44 -10.17 -19.33 -24.28
C ALA A 44 -11.08 -19.18 -23.06
N SER A 45 -10.84 -18.15 -22.25
CA SER A 45 -11.55 -17.92 -20.98
C SER A 45 -12.49 -16.73 -20.98
N THR A 46 -12.48 -15.87 -22.00
CA THR A 46 -13.22 -14.61 -22.02
C THR A 46 -14.51 -14.71 -22.83
N THR A 47 -15.61 -14.17 -22.29
CA THR A 47 -16.90 -14.05 -22.99
C THR A 47 -17.24 -12.59 -23.23
N ILE A 48 -18.15 -12.34 -24.21
CA ILE A 48 -18.70 -11.02 -24.46
C ILE A 48 -20.22 -11.10 -24.56
N HIS A 49 -20.91 -10.23 -23.84
CA HIS A 49 -22.38 -10.19 -23.82
C HIS A 49 -22.89 -8.73 -23.80
N TYR A 50 -24.08 -8.52 -24.33
CA TYR A 50 -24.69 -7.19 -24.27
C TYR A 50 -25.44 -6.99 -22.96
N SER A 51 -25.19 -5.88 -22.30
CA SER A 51 -25.86 -5.48 -21.07
C SER A 51 -26.86 -4.36 -21.33
N ASP A 52 -28.15 -4.64 -21.29
CA ASP A 52 -29.19 -3.61 -21.44
C ASP A 52 -29.10 -2.53 -20.36
N LYS A 53 -28.66 -2.89 -19.17
CA LYS A 53 -28.47 -1.95 -18.05
C LYS A 53 -27.31 -0.98 -18.30
N ALA A 54 -26.24 -1.43 -18.91
CA ALA A 54 -25.07 -0.61 -19.22
C ALA A 54 -25.18 0.06 -20.61
N GLY A 55 -26.06 -0.41 -21.48
CA GLY A 55 -26.23 0.05 -22.86
C GLY A 55 -25.04 -0.27 -23.76
N CYS A 56 -24.24 -1.27 -23.40
CA CYS A 56 -23.03 -1.62 -24.14
C CYS A 56 -22.68 -3.12 -24.01
N TRP A 57 -21.75 -3.57 -24.86
CA TRP A 57 -21.16 -4.90 -24.78
C TRP A 57 -20.19 -4.97 -23.60
N MET A 58 -20.39 -5.92 -22.69
CA MET A 58 -19.51 -6.17 -21.55
C MET A 58 -18.64 -7.38 -21.83
N VAL A 59 -17.39 -7.30 -21.45
CA VAL A 59 -16.40 -8.38 -21.53
C VAL A 59 -16.21 -8.98 -20.17
N HIS A 60 -16.35 -10.29 -20.05
CA HIS A 60 -16.17 -11.03 -18.80
C HIS A 60 -15.04 -12.05 -18.96
N ASP A 61 -13.96 -11.85 -18.20
CA ASP A 61 -12.78 -12.71 -18.22
C ASP A 61 -12.74 -13.64 -17.01
N PHE A 62 -13.13 -14.89 -17.20
CA PHE A 62 -13.11 -15.94 -16.16
C PHE A 62 -11.70 -16.36 -15.74
N GLY A 63 -10.69 -16.03 -16.49
CA GLY A 63 -9.29 -16.35 -16.19
C GLY A 63 -8.56 -15.21 -15.49
N GLY A 64 -9.21 -14.07 -15.26
CA GLY A 64 -8.69 -12.87 -14.60
C GLY A 64 -9.49 -12.48 -13.38
N ASP A 65 -9.85 -11.19 -13.30
CA ASP A 65 -10.49 -10.58 -12.12
C ASP A 65 -11.96 -10.99 -11.92
N ASP A 66 -12.51 -11.89 -12.72
CA ASP A 66 -13.89 -12.39 -12.65
C ASP A 66 -14.94 -11.26 -12.55
N ARG A 67 -14.76 -10.19 -13.33
CA ARG A 67 -15.63 -9.01 -13.39
C ARG A 67 -16.01 -8.64 -14.82
N ASP A 68 -17.15 -7.99 -14.95
CA ASP A 68 -17.57 -7.39 -16.22
C ASP A 68 -16.84 -6.05 -16.43
N ILE A 69 -16.20 -5.92 -17.61
CA ILE A 69 -15.46 -4.72 -18.02
C ILE A 69 -16.17 -4.09 -19.21
N ASN A 70 -16.44 -2.80 -19.17
CA ASN A 70 -17.01 -2.08 -20.31
C ASN A 70 -15.94 -1.74 -21.37
N PRO A 71 -16.30 -1.47 -22.63
CA PRO A 71 -15.36 -1.26 -23.72
C PRO A 71 -14.36 -0.11 -23.50
N ILE A 72 -14.76 0.97 -22.83
CA ILE A 72 -13.88 2.11 -22.57
C ILE A 72 -12.86 1.75 -21.50
N ASP A 73 -13.28 1.11 -20.39
CA ASP A 73 -12.38 0.68 -19.33
C ASP A 73 -11.40 -0.38 -19.87
N LEU A 74 -11.88 -1.30 -20.74
CA LEU A 74 -11.03 -2.28 -21.39
C LEU A 74 -9.98 -1.61 -22.30
N TYR A 75 -10.35 -0.54 -23.01
CA TYR A 75 -9.44 0.25 -23.83
C TYR A 75 -8.40 0.99 -22.98
N MET A 76 -8.82 1.52 -21.83
CA MET A 76 -7.92 2.14 -20.86
C MET A 76 -6.89 1.14 -20.35
N ASP A 77 -7.32 -0.05 -19.95
CA ASP A 77 -6.43 -1.12 -19.47
C ASP A 77 -5.48 -1.60 -20.57
N TYR A 78 -5.96 -1.79 -21.79
CA TYR A 78 -5.17 -2.29 -22.92
C TYR A 78 -4.05 -1.33 -23.36
N TYR A 79 -4.36 -0.03 -23.42
CA TYR A 79 -3.41 1.00 -23.86
C TYR A 79 -2.73 1.75 -22.69
N ASN A 80 -3.07 1.41 -21.45
CA ASN A 80 -2.58 2.06 -20.22
C ASN A 80 -2.77 3.59 -20.24
N VAL A 81 -3.98 4.03 -20.52
CA VAL A 81 -4.35 5.45 -20.64
C VAL A 81 -5.48 5.82 -19.70
N GLU A 82 -5.53 7.07 -19.28
CA GLU A 82 -6.61 7.61 -18.44
C GLU A 82 -7.91 7.85 -19.24
N PHE A 83 -9.05 7.81 -18.56
CA PHE A 83 -10.38 7.97 -19.18
C PHE A 83 -10.52 9.14 -20.15
N PRO A 84 -10.06 10.37 -19.86
CA PRO A 84 -10.16 11.48 -20.81
C PRO A 84 -9.38 11.24 -22.11
N GLU A 85 -8.23 10.59 -22.00
CA GLU A 85 -7.38 10.25 -23.14
C GLU A 85 -7.97 9.11 -23.95
N ALA A 86 -8.50 8.08 -23.29
CA ALA A 86 -9.20 6.97 -23.94
C ALA A 86 -10.37 7.47 -24.78
N VAL A 87 -11.22 8.35 -24.22
CA VAL A 87 -12.36 8.94 -24.94
C VAL A 87 -11.91 9.71 -26.18
N LEU A 88 -10.84 10.48 -26.09
CA LEU A 88 -10.30 11.24 -27.23
C LEU A 88 -9.71 10.34 -28.31
N ARG A 89 -8.97 9.30 -27.92
CA ARG A 89 -8.37 8.33 -28.84
C ARG A 89 -9.45 7.51 -29.56
N ILE A 90 -10.40 6.94 -28.81
CA ILE A 90 -11.54 6.21 -29.37
C ILE A 90 -12.33 7.10 -30.34
N ALA A 91 -12.62 8.34 -29.96
CA ALA A 91 -13.35 9.25 -30.83
C ALA A 91 -12.59 9.55 -32.13
N SER A 92 -11.27 9.71 -32.05
CA SER A 92 -10.43 9.91 -33.24
C SER A 92 -10.34 8.67 -34.11
N GLU A 93 -10.20 7.49 -33.50
CA GLU A 93 -10.02 6.21 -34.19
C GLU A 93 -11.28 5.73 -34.90
N PHE A 94 -12.43 5.91 -34.24
CA PHE A 94 -13.73 5.45 -34.78
C PHE A 94 -14.56 6.60 -35.44
N GLY A 95 -13.99 7.80 -35.53
CA GLY A 95 -14.69 8.94 -36.16
C GLY A 95 -15.98 9.34 -35.43
N VAL A 96 -16.02 9.16 -34.10
CA VAL A 96 -17.20 9.47 -33.29
C VAL A 96 -17.45 10.96 -33.28
N GLU A 97 -18.54 11.37 -33.92
CA GLU A 97 -19.03 12.75 -33.87
C GLU A 97 -20.00 12.88 -32.69
N GLY A 98 -19.62 13.68 -31.70
CA GLY A 98 -20.56 14.10 -30.67
C GLY A 98 -21.56 15.11 -31.27
N ASP A 99 -22.81 15.11 -30.79
CA ASP A 99 -23.83 16.07 -31.20
C ASP A 99 -23.21 17.46 -31.26
N GLY A 100 -23.31 18.09 -32.46
CA GLY A 100 -22.63 19.34 -32.79
C GLY A 100 -22.97 20.55 -31.92
N LEU A 101 -23.85 20.39 -30.95
CA LEU A 101 -24.19 21.39 -29.91
C LEU A 101 -23.19 21.41 -28.73
N SER A 102 -22.24 20.45 -28.59
CA SER A 102 -21.44 20.33 -27.38
C SER A 102 -20.03 20.95 -27.46
N ARG A 103 -19.53 21.40 -28.60
CA ARG A 103 -18.18 21.97 -28.73
C ARG A 103 -18.05 23.45 -28.32
N SER A 104 -19.16 24.19 -28.14
CA SER A 104 -19.13 25.59 -27.71
C SER A 104 -19.53 25.85 -26.25
N VAL A 105 -19.84 24.83 -25.49
CA VAL A 105 -20.77 24.86 -24.35
C VAL A 105 -20.20 25.42 -23.05
N ASN A 106 -18.89 25.46 -22.82
CA ASN A 106 -18.37 25.90 -21.52
C ASN A 106 -17.16 26.83 -21.60
N ARG A 107 -17.14 27.72 -22.56
CA ARG A 107 -16.14 28.80 -22.66
C ARG A 107 -16.80 30.14 -22.80
N PRO A 108 -16.32 31.17 -22.09
CA PRO A 108 -16.77 32.54 -22.36
C PRO A 108 -16.33 32.95 -23.76
N ASP A 109 -17.09 33.84 -24.37
CA ASP A 109 -16.64 34.59 -25.58
C ASP A 109 -15.54 35.57 -25.12
N ILE A 110 -14.30 35.36 -25.56
CA ILE A 110 -13.15 36.16 -25.18
C ILE A 110 -12.66 36.90 -26.40
N ARG A 111 -12.67 38.22 -26.33
CA ARG A 111 -12.19 39.16 -27.38
C ARG A 111 -11.04 39.99 -26.82
N PHE A 112 -10.09 40.32 -27.68
CA PHE A 112 -8.98 41.19 -27.36
C PHE A 112 -9.00 42.42 -28.27
N ARG A 113 -8.77 43.61 -27.70
CA ARG A 113 -8.59 44.86 -28.45
C ARG A 113 -7.45 45.69 -27.88
N ALA A 114 -7.02 46.71 -28.61
CA ALA A 114 -6.12 47.71 -28.06
C ALA A 114 -6.80 48.47 -26.91
N PRO A 115 -6.07 48.79 -25.83
CA PRO A 115 -6.62 49.55 -24.72
C PRO A 115 -7.00 50.96 -25.21
N LYS A 116 -8.03 51.52 -24.60
CA LYS A 116 -8.36 52.94 -24.80
C LYS A 116 -7.41 53.81 -23.96
N PRO A 117 -7.33 55.13 -24.28
CA PRO A 117 -6.41 56.01 -23.54
C PRO A 117 -6.65 56.11 -22.03
N GLU A 118 -7.88 55.88 -21.60
CA GLU A 118 -8.28 55.88 -20.19
C GLU A 118 -8.13 54.51 -19.49
N GLU A 119 -7.72 53.47 -20.24
CA GLU A 119 -7.61 52.09 -19.72
C GLU A 119 -6.16 51.76 -19.34
N ASP A 120 -5.80 52.00 -18.07
CA ASP A 120 -4.48 51.68 -17.54
C ASP A 120 -4.31 50.20 -17.27
N MET A 121 -3.05 49.76 -17.19
CA MET A 121 -2.71 48.38 -16.83
C MET A 121 -3.25 48.03 -15.45
N GLY A 122 -4.01 46.93 -15.37
CA GLY A 122 -4.62 46.45 -14.14
C GLY A 122 -6.06 46.91 -13.93
N LEU A 123 -6.61 47.75 -14.84
CA LEU A 123 -8.02 48.15 -14.80
C LEU A 123 -8.91 46.93 -15.02
N VAL A 124 -9.93 46.79 -14.17
CA VAL A 124 -11.01 45.81 -14.33
C VAL A 124 -12.34 46.56 -14.28
N GLU A 125 -13.14 46.40 -15.32
CA GLU A 125 -14.49 46.93 -15.42
C GLU A 125 -15.49 45.79 -15.57
N ILE A 126 -16.68 45.95 -15.00
CA ILE A 126 -17.78 44.99 -15.12
C ILE A 126 -19.00 45.70 -15.72
N GLU A 127 -19.71 44.98 -16.57
CA GLU A 127 -21.00 45.44 -17.12
C GLU A 127 -22.06 44.44 -16.67
N GLU A 128 -23.06 44.92 -15.89
CA GLU A 128 -24.17 44.08 -15.42
C GLU A 128 -25.11 43.74 -16.59
N LEU A 129 -25.66 42.52 -16.53
CA LEU A 129 -26.69 42.10 -17.46
C LEU A 129 -28.01 42.81 -17.12
N THR A 130 -28.61 43.52 -18.09
CA THR A 130 -29.86 44.22 -17.91
C THR A 130 -30.92 43.75 -18.91
N ASP A 131 -32.20 43.91 -18.58
CA ASP A 131 -33.31 43.70 -19.48
C ASP A 131 -33.48 44.90 -20.46
N GLU A 132 -34.51 44.88 -21.33
CA GLU A 132 -34.79 45.90 -22.31
C GLU A 132 -35.12 47.26 -21.67
N GLU A 133 -35.54 47.27 -20.40
CA GLU A 133 -35.86 48.47 -19.63
C GLU A 133 -34.67 48.99 -18.78
N GLY A 134 -33.50 48.34 -18.91
CA GLY A 134 -32.29 48.73 -18.19
C GLY A 134 -32.24 48.27 -16.73
N ARG A 135 -33.13 47.35 -16.29
CA ARG A 135 -33.14 46.81 -14.93
C ARG A 135 -32.22 45.58 -14.85
N PRO A 136 -31.58 45.32 -13.68
CA PRO A 136 -30.79 44.13 -13.50
C PRO A 136 -31.52 42.83 -13.89
N ALA A 137 -30.90 42.01 -14.70
CA ALA A 137 -31.47 40.76 -15.21
C ALA A 137 -30.59 39.56 -14.91
N VAL A 138 -31.22 38.40 -14.71
CA VAL A 138 -30.59 37.10 -14.60
C VAL A 138 -31.50 36.06 -15.21
N SER A 139 -30.97 35.15 -16.04
CA SER A 139 -31.75 34.09 -16.66
C SER A 139 -31.99 32.92 -15.67
N GLU A 140 -33.05 32.13 -15.90
CA GLU A 140 -33.33 30.95 -15.10
C GLU A 140 -32.21 29.91 -15.20
N THR A 141 -31.57 29.78 -16.36
CA THR A 141 -30.40 28.94 -16.59
C THR A 141 -29.24 29.35 -15.70
N HIS A 142 -28.97 30.67 -15.64
CA HIS A 142 -27.93 31.22 -14.77
C HIS A 142 -28.23 30.99 -13.29
N LEU A 143 -29.47 31.13 -12.84
CA LEU A 143 -29.88 30.83 -11.46
C LEU A 143 -29.68 29.37 -11.12
N GLN A 144 -30.00 28.44 -12.02
CA GLN A 144 -29.78 27.01 -11.83
C GLN A 144 -28.29 26.67 -11.65
N VAL A 145 -27.38 27.37 -12.33
CA VAL A 145 -25.93 27.21 -12.14
C VAL A 145 -25.52 27.62 -10.73
N MET A 146 -26.14 28.67 -10.18
CA MET A 146 -25.88 29.14 -8.79
C MET A 146 -26.43 28.18 -7.74
N GLY A 147 -27.52 27.47 -8.01
CA GLY A 147 -28.03 26.44 -7.13
C GLY A 147 -29.51 26.15 -7.33
N PRO A 148 -29.97 24.94 -6.96
CA PRO A 148 -31.39 24.63 -6.98
C PRO A 148 -32.15 25.53 -6.01
N ARG A 149 -33.36 26.00 -6.43
CA ARG A 149 -34.27 26.87 -5.67
C ARG A 149 -33.76 28.30 -5.41
N VAL A 150 -32.65 28.69 -5.98
CA VAL A 150 -32.20 30.10 -5.92
C VAL A 150 -33.12 30.95 -6.79
N THR A 151 -33.84 31.87 -6.14
CA THR A 151 -34.71 32.83 -6.84
C THR A 151 -33.94 34.12 -7.17
N ARG A 152 -34.50 34.96 -8.10
CA ARG A 152 -33.95 36.29 -8.41
C ARG A 152 -33.82 37.15 -7.15
N GLU A 153 -34.85 37.13 -6.30
CA GLU A 153 -34.85 37.89 -5.05
C GLU A 153 -33.69 37.47 -4.12
N ILE A 154 -33.51 36.16 -3.90
CA ILE A 154 -32.41 35.64 -3.09
C ILE A 154 -31.05 36.00 -3.70
N PHE A 155 -30.92 35.88 -5.01
CA PHE A 155 -29.69 36.19 -5.72
C PHE A 155 -29.28 37.66 -5.51
N TYR A 156 -30.20 38.59 -5.72
CA TYR A 156 -29.90 40.04 -5.55
C TYR A 156 -29.76 40.45 -4.09
N THR A 157 -30.58 39.91 -3.17
CA THR A 157 -30.46 40.22 -1.73
C THR A 157 -29.18 39.69 -1.09
N MET A 158 -28.54 38.69 -1.69
CA MET A 158 -27.24 38.20 -1.29
C MET A 158 -26.08 38.92 -2.00
N GLY A 159 -26.36 40.07 -2.66
CA GLY A 159 -25.36 40.94 -3.28
C GLY A 159 -24.79 40.44 -4.60
N TRP A 160 -25.40 39.43 -5.25
CA TRP A 160 -24.99 38.89 -6.53
C TRP A 160 -25.60 39.68 -7.70
N MET A 161 -24.85 39.74 -8.81
CA MET A 161 -25.29 40.26 -10.07
C MET A 161 -24.82 39.37 -11.22
N SER A 162 -25.58 39.21 -12.26
CA SER A 162 -25.18 38.55 -13.49
C SER A 162 -24.48 39.55 -14.39
N LEU A 163 -23.31 39.17 -14.91
CA LEU A 163 -22.54 40.06 -15.78
C LEU A 163 -22.83 39.77 -17.25
N LYS A 164 -22.92 40.84 -18.06
CA LYS A 164 -22.87 40.75 -19.50
C LYS A 164 -21.45 40.56 -19.98
N GLU A 165 -20.50 41.33 -19.42
CA GLU A 165 -19.10 41.22 -19.76
C GLU A 165 -18.19 41.72 -18.62
N VAL A 166 -16.95 41.25 -18.67
CA VAL A 166 -15.83 41.69 -17.83
C VAL A 166 -14.71 42.15 -18.74
N ARG A 167 -14.23 43.37 -18.54
CA ARG A 167 -13.07 43.94 -19.24
C ARG A 167 -11.89 43.97 -18.29
N SER A 168 -10.75 43.52 -18.74
CA SER A 168 -9.50 43.59 -17.98
C SER A 168 -8.34 43.99 -18.87
N THR A 169 -7.61 45.05 -18.48
CA THR A 169 -6.47 45.58 -19.23
C THR A 169 -5.17 45.06 -18.63
N GLY A 170 -4.36 44.40 -19.42
CA GLY A 170 -3.13 43.77 -18.97
C GLY A 170 -2.24 43.23 -20.08
N MET A 171 -1.13 42.59 -19.72
CA MET A 171 -0.18 41.96 -20.63
C MET A 171 -0.65 40.55 -21.02
N PHE A 172 -1.32 40.46 -22.17
CA PHE A 172 -1.81 39.18 -22.71
C PHE A 172 -0.94 38.67 -23.87
N ALA A 173 -0.94 37.34 -24.08
CA ALA A 173 -0.24 36.71 -25.19
C ALA A 173 -0.82 37.19 -26.55
N ASP A 174 0.03 37.63 -27.43
CA ASP A 174 -0.33 37.98 -28.79
C ASP A 174 0.01 36.83 -29.74
N LYS A 175 -1.02 36.20 -30.31
CA LYS A 175 -0.86 35.08 -31.23
C LYS A 175 -0.13 35.42 -32.50
N SER A 176 -0.05 36.71 -32.88
CA SER A 176 0.59 37.16 -34.11
C SER A 176 2.11 37.34 -33.97
N THR A 177 2.57 37.66 -32.75
CA THR A 177 3.99 37.99 -32.50
C THR A 177 4.69 36.99 -31.57
N GLY A 178 3.96 36.05 -30.94
CA GLY A 178 4.47 35.11 -29.97
C GLY A 178 4.91 35.73 -28.64
N GLY A 179 4.75 37.07 -28.49
CA GLY A 179 5.08 37.83 -27.30
C GLY A 179 3.86 38.15 -26.45
N LYS A 180 4.06 38.96 -25.39
CA LYS A 180 2.98 39.57 -24.62
C LYS A 180 2.89 41.06 -24.99
N ARG A 181 1.68 41.58 -25.19
CA ARG A 181 1.46 43.03 -25.36
C ARG A 181 0.31 43.48 -24.47
N LEU A 182 0.26 44.79 -24.22
CA LEU A 182 -0.83 45.43 -23.49
C LEU A 182 -2.10 45.38 -24.34
N GLN A 183 -3.14 44.75 -23.81
CA GLN A 183 -4.44 44.59 -24.45
C GLN A 183 -5.54 44.66 -23.41
N THR A 184 -6.75 45.03 -23.85
CA THR A 184 -7.97 44.86 -23.05
C THR A 184 -8.64 43.55 -23.49
N MET A 185 -8.71 42.61 -22.58
CA MET A 185 -9.47 41.38 -22.72
C MET A 185 -10.92 41.64 -22.32
N ILE A 186 -11.83 41.33 -23.20
CA ILE A 186 -13.28 41.37 -22.96
C ILE A 186 -13.78 39.96 -22.90
N LYS A 187 -14.28 39.56 -21.73
CA LYS A 187 -14.83 38.23 -21.48
C LYS A 187 -16.35 38.37 -21.34
N MET A 188 -17.10 37.83 -22.28
CA MET A 188 -18.56 37.93 -22.32
C MET A 188 -19.19 36.67 -21.70
N SER A 189 -20.22 36.90 -20.88
CA SER A 189 -21.10 35.84 -20.39
C SER A 189 -21.94 35.29 -21.54
N THR A 190 -22.20 33.98 -21.52
CA THR A 190 -23.11 33.33 -22.46
C THR A 190 -24.16 32.55 -21.68
N GLU A 191 -25.26 32.14 -22.33
CA GLU A 191 -26.32 31.36 -21.68
C GLU A 191 -25.77 30.09 -21.01
N ASN A 192 -24.76 29.49 -21.63
CA ASN A 192 -24.12 28.26 -21.13
C ASN A 192 -22.85 28.49 -20.30
N TYR A 193 -22.37 29.75 -20.23
CA TYR A 193 -21.20 30.11 -19.43
C TYR A 193 -21.46 31.45 -18.73
N PRO A 194 -22.23 31.42 -17.61
CA PRO A 194 -22.49 32.64 -16.85
C PRO A 194 -21.27 33.15 -16.11
N ILE A 195 -21.14 34.45 -16.05
CA ILE A 195 -20.17 35.14 -15.21
C ILE A 195 -20.98 36.00 -14.21
N PHE A 196 -20.63 35.86 -12.95
CA PHE A 196 -21.28 36.59 -11.88
C PHE A 196 -20.33 37.52 -11.17
N ALA A 197 -20.85 38.60 -10.58
CA ALA A 197 -20.10 39.36 -9.60
C ALA A 197 -20.90 39.47 -8.29
N ARG A 198 -20.18 39.56 -7.19
CA ARG A 198 -20.78 39.87 -5.88
C ARG A 198 -20.13 41.11 -5.32
N ARG A 199 -20.97 42.08 -4.95
CA ARG A 199 -20.52 43.25 -4.19
C ARG A 199 -20.37 42.87 -2.75
N CYS A 200 -19.16 42.97 -2.21
CA CYS A 200 -18.79 42.65 -0.85
C CYS A 200 -18.55 43.93 -0.06
N ALA A 201 -19.48 44.29 0.84
CA ALA A 201 -19.36 45.45 1.70
C ALA A 201 -18.30 45.26 2.76
N ILE A 202 -17.34 46.13 2.88
CA ILE A 202 -16.40 46.22 4.01
C ILE A 202 -17.06 47.07 5.09
N THR A 203 -17.10 46.54 6.29
CA THR A 203 -17.65 47.22 7.47
C THR A 203 -16.56 47.50 8.49
N ASN A 204 -16.62 48.68 9.13
CA ASN A 204 -15.76 49.03 10.24
C ASN A 204 -16.17 48.29 11.53
N LYS A 205 -15.42 48.49 12.63
CA LYS A 205 -15.72 47.85 13.94
C LYS A 205 -17.11 48.19 14.50
N ALA A 206 -17.71 49.31 14.12
CA ALA A 206 -19.06 49.67 14.45
C ALA A 206 -20.12 49.04 13.51
N GLY A 207 -19.69 48.31 12.48
CA GLY A 207 -20.53 47.67 11.50
C GLY A 207 -21.08 48.61 10.42
N LEU A 208 -20.59 49.83 10.31
CA LEU A 208 -20.93 50.75 9.24
C LEU A 208 -20.10 50.46 8.01
N ALA A 209 -20.68 50.69 6.82
CA ALA A 209 -19.99 50.52 5.55
C ALA A 209 -18.77 51.43 5.44
N ASP A 210 -17.61 50.85 5.14
CA ASP A 210 -16.29 51.51 5.06
C ASP A 210 -15.60 51.18 3.72
N GLY A 211 -16.39 50.88 2.70
CA GLY A 211 -15.95 50.50 1.40
C GLY A 211 -16.61 49.26 0.84
N SER A 212 -16.17 48.84 -0.32
CA SER A 212 -16.60 47.59 -0.92
C SER A 212 -15.56 47.09 -1.93
N PHE A 213 -15.55 45.80 -2.15
CA PHE A 213 -14.84 45.17 -3.26
C PHE A 213 -15.77 44.24 -4.02
N TYR A 214 -15.36 43.83 -5.21
CA TYR A 214 -16.14 42.92 -6.03
C TYR A 214 -15.41 41.58 -6.13
N LYS A 215 -16.19 40.48 -6.02
CA LYS A 215 -15.77 39.13 -6.30
C LYS A 215 -16.41 38.68 -7.61
N ILE A 216 -15.62 38.51 -8.67
CA ILE A 216 -16.06 37.91 -9.92
C ILE A 216 -16.01 36.41 -9.78
N TYR A 217 -17.07 35.71 -10.19
CA TYR A 217 -17.21 34.29 -10.07
C TYR A 217 -17.59 33.62 -11.40
N GLU A 218 -16.73 32.67 -11.83
CA GLU A 218 -16.92 31.86 -13.02
C GLU A 218 -17.10 30.39 -12.61
N PRO A 219 -18.32 29.96 -12.22
CA PRO A 219 -18.54 28.63 -11.63
C PRO A 219 -18.19 27.47 -12.55
N LEU A 220 -18.25 27.69 -13.87
CA LEU A 220 -17.98 26.67 -14.89
C LEU A 220 -16.55 26.73 -15.45
N ASN A 221 -15.68 27.59 -14.92
CA ASN A 221 -14.29 27.61 -15.34
C ASN A 221 -13.61 26.25 -14.98
N PRO A 222 -13.04 25.56 -15.98
CA PRO A 222 -12.39 24.26 -15.75
C PRO A 222 -11.17 24.39 -14.82
N ASP A 223 -10.44 25.49 -14.91
CA ASP A 223 -9.32 25.78 -14.02
C ASP A 223 -9.82 26.43 -12.72
N LYS A 224 -9.71 25.67 -11.62
CA LYS A 224 -10.21 26.09 -10.31
C LYS A 224 -9.54 27.38 -9.81
N GLN A 225 -8.28 27.63 -10.15
CA GLN A 225 -7.56 28.82 -9.67
C GLN A 225 -8.08 30.11 -10.27
N TYR A 226 -8.74 30.09 -11.46
CA TYR A 226 -9.31 31.21 -12.13
C TYR A 226 -10.83 31.34 -11.97
N ARG A 227 -11.45 30.55 -11.12
CA ARG A 227 -12.89 30.67 -10.82
C ARG A 227 -13.25 31.92 -10.06
N PHE A 228 -12.29 32.49 -9.34
CA PHE A 228 -12.49 33.71 -8.56
C PHE A 228 -11.47 34.77 -8.93
N THR A 229 -11.96 35.99 -9.19
CA THR A 229 -11.15 37.19 -9.35
C THR A 229 -11.70 38.29 -8.45
N TYR A 230 -10.82 39.08 -7.83
CA TYR A 230 -11.20 40.14 -6.92
C TYR A 230 -10.71 41.50 -7.45
N PHE A 231 -11.54 42.55 -7.34
CA PHE A 231 -11.10 43.87 -7.66
C PHE A 231 -11.78 44.94 -6.77
N PRO A 232 -11.19 46.15 -6.55
CA PRO A 232 -9.83 46.46 -6.99
C PRO A 232 -8.78 45.47 -6.46
N VAL A 233 -7.68 45.35 -7.16
CA VAL A 233 -6.58 44.50 -6.76
C VAL A 233 -6.08 44.91 -5.37
N GLY A 234 -6.01 43.96 -4.41
CA GLY A 234 -5.68 44.29 -3.02
C GLY A 234 -6.83 44.80 -2.17
N GLY A 235 -8.01 45.03 -2.74
CA GLY A 235 -9.19 45.54 -2.00
C GLY A 235 -9.86 44.52 -1.11
N LYS A 236 -9.54 43.23 -1.27
CA LYS A 236 -10.09 42.13 -0.44
C LYS A 236 -9.31 42.02 0.87
N PRO A 237 -9.96 42.13 2.06
CA PRO A 237 -9.33 41.83 3.35
C PRO A 237 -8.88 40.36 3.46
N SER A 238 -7.78 40.13 4.15
CA SER A 238 -7.24 38.75 4.38
C SER A 238 -8.24 37.87 5.13
N ALA A 239 -8.96 38.43 6.10
CA ALA A 239 -10.00 37.76 6.87
C ALA A 239 -11.35 38.43 6.58
N TYR A 240 -12.07 37.96 5.55
CA TYR A 240 -13.39 38.48 5.21
C TYR A 240 -14.46 37.40 5.44
N ILE A 241 -15.51 37.76 6.20
CA ILE A 241 -16.65 36.90 6.48
C ILE A 241 -17.77 37.22 5.50
N HIS A 242 -17.93 36.39 4.50
CA HIS A 242 -19.02 36.52 3.55
C HIS A 242 -20.37 36.23 4.23
N GLY A 243 -21.41 36.98 3.87
CA GLY A 243 -22.74 36.85 4.45
C GLY A 243 -22.96 37.61 5.77
N LEU A 244 -21.89 38.14 6.40
CA LEU A 244 -22.01 38.85 7.70
C LEU A 244 -22.75 40.17 7.56
N HIS A 245 -22.55 40.90 6.46
CA HIS A 245 -23.28 42.17 6.18
C HIS A 245 -24.79 41.86 6.01
N GLU A 246 -25.12 40.89 5.23
CA GLU A 246 -26.50 40.46 4.97
C GLU A 246 -27.17 39.90 6.25
N LEU A 247 -26.43 39.17 7.09
CA LEU A 247 -26.89 38.73 8.39
C LEU A 247 -27.25 39.91 9.30
N ARG A 248 -26.39 40.90 9.37
CA ARG A 248 -26.65 42.15 10.12
C ARG A 248 -27.89 42.88 9.62
N GLN A 249 -28.04 43.01 8.30
CA GLN A 249 -29.24 43.64 7.74
C GLN A 249 -30.53 42.91 8.13
N ARG A 250 -30.51 41.57 8.09
CA ARG A 250 -31.65 40.77 8.53
C ARG A 250 -31.90 40.87 10.02
N TYR A 251 -30.85 40.92 10.84
CA TYR A 251 -30.98 41.17 12.26
C TYR A 251 -31.63 42.49 12.58
N LEU A 252 -31.26 43.56 11.91
CA LEU A 252 -31.86 44.89 12.09
C LEU A 252 -33.32 44.90 11.64
N LYS A 253 -33.59 44.36 10.45
CA LYS A 253 -34.97 44.29 9.94
C LYS A 253 -35.88 43.45 10.79
N TYR A 254 -35.41 42.32 11.31
CA TYR A 254 -36.15 41.45 12.23
C TYR A 254 -36.52 42.22 13.49
N ASN A 255 -35.58 42.93 14.12
CA ASN A 255 -35.84 43.68 15.34
C ASN A 255 -36.74 44.89 15.12
N GLU A 256 -36.62 45.56 13.98
CA GLU A 256 -37.53 46.65 13.60
C GLU A 256 -38.97 46.14 13.44
N GLN A 257 -39.18 45.01 12.82
CA GLN A 257 -40.48 44.37 12.67
C GLN A 257 -41.07 43.86 14.02
N GLU A 258 -40.22 43.24 14.84
CA GLU A 258 -40.62 42.73 16.14
C GLU A 258 -40.99 43.87 17.11
N GLU A 259 -40.20 44.96 17.12
CA GLU A 259 -40.47 46.14 17.90
C GLU A 259 -41.81 46.78 17.45
N ALA A 260 -42.03 46.93 16.15
CA ALA A 260 -43.32 47.47 15.63
C ALA A 260 -44.50 46.59 16.01
N SER A 261 -44.37 45.23 15.93
CA SER A 261 -45.40 44.28 16.31
C SER A 261 -45.74 44.39 17.80
N LEU A 262 -44.71 44.42 18.66
CA LEU A 262 -44.90 44.54 20.12
C LEU A 262 -45.53 45.85 20.54
N LYS A 263 -45.20 46.98 19.84
CA LYS A 263 -45.89 48.27 20.02
C LYS A 263 -47.35 48.18 19.62
N GLN A 264 -47.65 47.61 18.45
CA GLN A 264 -48.99 47.42 17.93
C GLN A 264 -49.86 46.53 18.86
N GLU A 265 -49.25 45.48 19.47
CA GLU A 265 -49.91 44.58 20.43
C GLU A 265 -50.05 45.20 21.82
N GLY A 266 -49.51 46.43 22.06
CA GLY A 266 -49.53 47.10 23.36
C GLY A 266 -48.63 46.46 24.41
N LYS A 267 -47.71 45.57 24.05
CA LYS A 267 -46.79 44.87 24.96
C LYS A 267 -45.61 45.76 25.40
N ILE A 268 -45.32 46.77 24.61
CA ILE A 268 -44.37 47.82 24.96
C ILE A 268 -45.02 49.18 24.65
N LYS A 269 -44.63 50.24 25.41
CA LYS A 269 -45.12 51.61 25.17
C LYS A 269 -44.48 52.16 23.92
N GLU A 270 -45.12 53.17 23.26
CA GLU A 270 -44.50 53.79 22.09
C GLU A 270 -43.13 54.39 22.35
N ASP A 271 -42.90 54.91 23.56
CA ASP A 271 -41.59 55.46 23.99
C ASP A 271 -40.78 54.48 24.81
N GLY A 272 -41.20 53.19 24.86
CA GLY A 272 -40.55 52.14 25.68
C GLY A 272 -39.29 51.58 25.04
N ASP A 273 -38.28 51.28 25.88
CA ASP A 273 -37.03 50.62 25.42
C ASP A 273 -37.27 49.22 24.88
N TYR A 274 -36.83 48.94 23.67
CA TYR A 274 -36.83 47.60 23.08
C TYR A 274 -35.43 47.00 23.17
N ILE A 275 -35.35 45.79 23.74
CA ILE A 275 -34.11 45.00 23.77
C ILE A 275 -34.05 44.15 22.53
N MET A 276 -33.11 44.43 21.62
CA MET A 276 -32.90 43.70 20.38
C MET A 276 -32.64 42.22 20.64
N GLN A 277 -33.38 41.39 19.92
CA GLN A 277 -33.31 39.93 20.05
C GLN A 277 -32.40 39.34 18.96
N LYS A 278 -31.55 38.35 19.32
CA LYS A 278 -30.72 37.65 18.35
C LYS A 278 -31.56 36.74 17.46
N LEU A 279 -31.16 36.65 16.20
CA LEU A 279 -31.70 35.63 15.30
C LEU A 279 -31.37 34.22 15.81
N GLU A 280 -32.13 33.21 15.42
CA GLU A 280 -31.96 31.87 15.94
C GLU A 280 -30.63 31.24 15.54
N GLU A 281 -30.16 31.43 14.27
CA GLU A 281 -29.00 30.75 13.75
C GLU A 281 -28.23 31.55 12.69
N ALA A 282 -26.95 31.14 12.49
CA ALA A 282 -26.16 31.33 11.29
C ALA A 282 -25.53 30.01 10.91
N THR A 283 -25.36 29.76 9.61
CA THR A 283 -24.84 28.49 9.09
C THR A 283 -23.58 28.72 8.27
N ILE A 284 -22.47 28.14 8.71
CA ILE A 284 -21.18 28.13 7.97
C ILE A 284 -21.30 27.13 6.83
N CYS A 285 -21.22 27.63 5.61
CA CYS A 285 -21.26 26.87 4.35
C CYS A 285 -19.86 26.79 3.73
N CYS A 286 -19.60 25.78 2.89
CA CYS A 286 -18.30 25.61 2.23
C CYS A 286 -18.04 26.59 1.09
N GLY A 287 -19.10 27.13 0.46
CA GLY A 287 -18.93 28.05 -0.66
C GLY A 287 -20.18 28.84 -1.03
N GLU A 288 -20.06 29.58 -2.11
CA GLU A 288 -21.09 30.53 -2.59
C GLU A 288 -22.40 29.84 -2.95
N ARG A 289 -22.32 28.70 -3.63
CA ARG A 289 -23.51 27.98 -4.11
C ARG A 289 -24.25 27.32 -2.96
N ASP A 290 -23.50 26.77 -1.99
CA ASP A 290 -24.07 26.21 -0.76
C ASP A 290 -24.74 27.31 0.06
N ALA A 291 -24.11 28.47 0.17
CA ALA A 291 -24.69 29.61 0.86
C ALA A 291 -26.00 30.10 0.22
N LEU A 292 -26.08 30.11 -1.10
CA LEU A 292 -27.33 30.48 -1.79
C LEU A 292 -28.41 29.41 -1.60
N CYS A 293 -28.07 28.11 -1.64
CA CYS A 293 -28.98 27.01 -1.34
C CYS A 293 -29.48 27.04 0.13
N CYS A 294 -28.58 27.32 1.06
CA CYS A 294 -28.88 27.52 2.46
C CYS A 294 -29.87 28.70 2.65
N ARG A 295 -29.62 29.80 1.97
CA ARG A 295 -30.52 30.96 2.01
C ARG A 295 -31.88 30.69 1.37
N ALA A 296 -31.89 29.93 0.27
CA ALA A 296 -33.14 29.53 -0.41
C ALA A 296 -34.01 28.65 0.47
N ALA A 297 -33.40 27.97 1.42
CA ALA A 297 -34.09 27.19 2.48
C ALA A 297 -34.48 28.03 3.72
N GLY A 298 -34.28 29.35 3.71
CA GLY A 298 -34.69 30.25 4.81
C GLY A 298 -33.65 30.50 5.89
N TYR A 299 -32.49 29.80 5.86
CA TYR A 299 -31.42 29.94 6.86
C TYR A 299 -30.47 31.11 6.54
N ASN A 300 -29.54 31.41 7.46
CA ASN A 300 -28.64 32.54 7.41
C ASN A 300 -27.21 32.05 7.10
N PRO A 301 -26.81 31.98 5.81
CA PRO A 301 -25.50 31.47 5.43
C PRO A 301 -24.39 32.48 5.76
N ILE A 302 -23.27 31.91 6.18
CA ILE A 302 -21.95 32.54 6.35
C ILE A 302 -20.95 31.64 5.64
N TRP A 303 -19.92 32.23 5.01
CA TRP A 303 -18.80 31.44 4.49
C TRP A 303 -17.52 32.26 4.45
N PHE A 304 -16.40 31.58 4.30
CA PHE A 304 -15.07 32.17 4.30
C PHE A 304 -14.42 32.12 2.90
N ASN A 305 -13.29 32.79 2.76
CA ASN A 305 -12.59 32.87 1.46
C ASN A 305 -12.07 31.52 0.95
N SER A 306 -11.88 30.54 1.82
CA SER A 306 -11.40 29.19 1.52
C SER A 306 -12.09 28.19 2.42
N GLU A 307 -12.46 27.05 1.89
CA GLU A 307 -12.93 25.89 2.62
C GLU A 307 -11.94 25.41 3.71
N THR A 308 -10.65 25.70 3.51
CA THR A 308 -9.59 25.35 4.46
C THR A 308 -9.34 26.43 5.53
N TYR A 309 -10.05 27.56 5.49
CA TYR A 309 -9.90 28.61 6.49
C TYR A 309 -10.41 28.13 7.86
N ASN A 310 -9.62 28.36 8.89
CA ASN A 310 -9.99 28.08 10.26
C ASN A 310 -10.46 29.38 10.94
N PRO A 311 -11.77 29.56 11.19
CA PRO A 311 -12.27 30.75 11.88
C PRO A 311 -11.61 30.92 13.25
N THR A 312 -11.30 32.16 13.61
CA THR A 312 -10.81 32.52 14.93
C THR A 312 -11.99 32.80 15.88
N ASP A 313 -11.74 32.84 17.19
CA ASP A 313 -12.74 33.24 18.18
C ASP A 313 -13.29 34.63 17.89
N ALA A 314 -12.43 35.57 17.41
CA ALA A 314 -12.83 36.90 17.02
C ALA A 314 -13.78 36.91 15.80
N ASP A 315 -13.60 36.00 14.85
CA ASP A 315 -14.51 35.85 13.71
C ASP A 315 -15.88 35.35 14.18
N LEU A 316 -15.89 34.33 15.03
CA LEU A 316 -17.13 33.77 15.58
C LEU A 316 -17.87 34.75 16.49
N GLN A 317 -17.16 35.54 17.29
CA GLN A 317 -17.76 36.58 18.09
C GLN A 317 -18.49 37.64 17.26
N GLN A 318 -17.99 37.98 16.08
CA GLN A 318 -18.68 38.88 15.16
C GLN A 318 -20.03 38.30 14.71
N ILE A 319 -20.10 36.98 14.50
CA ILE A 319 -21.33 36.28 14.11
C ILE A 319 -22.27 36.17 15.31
N TYR A 320 -21.77 35.77 16.49
CA TYR A 320 -22.55 35.64 17.74
C TYR A 320 -23.17 36.94 18.25
N ARG A 321 -22.75 38.09 17.73
CA ARG A 321 -23.46 39.37 18.00
C ARG A 321 -24.89 39.32 17.49
N TYR A 322 -25.19 38.61 16.42
CA TYR A 322 -26.45 38.62 15.71
C TYR A 322 -27.28 37.35 15.88
N VAL A 323 -26.66 36.25 16.28
CA VAL A 323 -27.31 34.92 16.35
C VAL A 323 -27.11 34.24 17.72
N LYS A 324 -28.03 33.33 18.04
CA LYS A 324 -27.98 32.50 19.25
C LYS A 324 -27.10 31.28 19.04
N ARG A 325 -27.09 30.69 17.83
CA ARG A 325 -26.40 29.45 17.49
C ARG A 325 -25.66 29.57 16.16
N ILE A 326 -24.54 28.85 16.06
CA ILE A 326 -23.84 28.68 14.79
C ILE A 326 -23.90 27.20 14.41
N TYR A 327 -24.27 26.93 13.16
CA TYR A 327 -24.21 25.62 12.52
C TYR A 327 -23.06 25.60 11.52
N SER A 328 -22.53 24.42 11.22
CA SER A 328 -21.55 24.18 10.17
C SER A 328 -21.97 22.98 9.34
N ILE A 329 -21.91 23.12 8.00
CA ILE A 329 -22.18 22.03 7.04
C ILE A 329 -20.92 21.80 6.22
N PRO A 330 -19.99 20.94 6.68
CA PRO A 330 -18.80 20.59 5.90
C PRO A 330 -19.17 19.69 4.71
N ASP A 331 -18.33 19.72 3.65
CA ASP A 331 -18.43 18.77 2.55
C ASP A 331 -18.22 17.33 3.03
N ALA A 332 -18.84 16.37 2.35
CA ALA A 332 -18.72 14.94 2.68
C ALA A 332 -17.42 14.31 2.14
N ASP A 333 -16.55 15.08 1.49
CA ASP A 333 -15.24 14.55 1.07
C ASP A 333 -14.22 14.55 2.22
N SER A 334 -13.09 13.87 2.03
CA SER A 334 -12.07 13.69 3.06
C SER A 334 -11.53 15.01 3.63
N THR A 335 -11.44 16.06 2.80
CA THR A 335 -11.01 17.40 3.23
C THR A 335 -12.06 18.06 4.09
N GLY A 336 -13.32 18.05 3.65
CA GLY A 336 -14.45 18.64 4.37
C GLY A 336 -14.68 17.93 5.71
N VAL A 337 -14.64 16.58 5.74
CA VAL A 337 -14.76 15.81 6.99
C VAL A 337 -13.64 16.16 7.98
N ARG A 338 -12.39 16.19 7.52
CA ARG A 338 -11.25 16.56 8.37
C ARG A 338 -11.38 17.98 8.91
N LYS A 339 -11.74 18.94 8.07
CA LYS A 339 -11.89 20.34 8.46
C LYS A 339 -13.10 20.58 9.35
N GLY A 340 -14.20 19.90 9.10
CA GLY A 340 -15.37 19.92 9.96
C GLY A 340 -15.07 19.39 11.38
N ARG A 341 -14.29 18.30 11.48
CA ARG A 341 -13.81 17.78 12.79
C ARG A 341 -12.90 18.76 13.51
N GLU A 342 -11.94 19.36 12.80
CA GLU A 342 -11.05 20.38 13.35
C GLU A 342 -11.84 21.58 13.91
N LEU A 343 -12.83 22.05 13.17
CA LEU A 343 -13.70 23.16 13.56
C LEU A 343 -14.53 22.81 14.80
N ALA A 344 -15.17 21.63 14.80
CA ALA A 344 -16.02 21.17 15.92
C ALA A 344 -15.20 20.98 17.20
N LEU A 345 -13.98 20.46 17.13
CA LEU A 345 -13.10 20.29 18.30
C LEU A 345 -12.56 21.61 18.82
N ARG A 346 -12.30 22.59 17.95
CA ARG A 346 -11.79 23.90 18.33
C ARG A 346 -12.89 24.78 18.94
N HIS A 347 -14.08 24.75 18.37
CA HIS A 347 -15.24 25.55 18.77
C HIS A 347 -16.41 24.65 19.13
N ARG A 348 -16.40 24.16 20.36
CA ARG A 348 -17.26 23.08 20.86
C ARG A 348 -18.75 23.37 20.83
N ASP A 349 -19.15 24.65 20.81
CA ASP A 349 -20.50 25.15 20.80
C ASP A 349 -21.12 25.22 19.37
N ILE A 350 -20.31 25.02 18.32
CA ILE A 350 -20.80 24.96 16.94
C ILE A 350 -21.50 23.62 16.70
N PHE A 351 -22.71 23.68 16.18
CA PHE A 351 -23.50 22.51 15.82
C PHE A 351 -23.11 22.02 14.42
N THR A 352 -22.45 20.87 14.33
CA THR A 352 -22.04 20.31 13.05
C THR A 352 -23.15 19.47 12.43
N ILE A 353 -23.45 19.72 11.19
CA ILE A 353 -24.38 18.95 10.35
C ILE A 353 -23.55 18.11 9.38
N TRP A 354 -23.48 16.80 9.63
CA TRP A 354 -22.87 15.87 8.70
C TRP A 354 -23.86 15.47 7.63
N LEU A 355 -23.47 15.65 6.35
CA LEU A 355 -24.26 15.19 5.23
C LEU A 355 -24.36 13.66 5.25
N PRO A 356 -25.54 13.07 4.92
CA PRO A 356 -25.72 11.62 4.97
C PRO A 356 -24.79 10.88 4.00
N GLY A 357 -24.23 9.73 4.43
CA GLY A 357 -23.29 8.92 3.65
C GLY A 357 -23.85 8.50 2.28
N TRP A 358 -25.14 8.17 2.18
CA TRP A 358 -25.78 7.82 0.91
C TRP A 358 -25.64 8.89 -0.18
N LEU A 359 -25.41 10.17 0.19
CA LEU A 359 -25.19 11.24 -0.77
C LEU A 359 -23.92 11.00 -1.60
N SER A 360 -22.87 10.55 -0.95
CA SER A 360 -21.60 10.24 -1.61
C SER A 360 -21.65 9.00 -2.52
N GLU A 361 -22.59 8.09 -2.28
CA GLU A 361 -22.87 6.96 -3.16
C GLU A 361 -23.55 7.37 -4.47
N MET A 362 -24.23 8.51 -4.47
CA MET A 362 -24.90 9.07 -5.65
C MET A 362 -23.92 9.90 -6.48
N LYS A 363 -23.94 9.71 -7.78
CA LYS A 363 -23.09 10.47 -8.72
C LYS A 363 -23.83 11.67 -9.30
N ASP A 364 -23.08 12.75 -9.54
CA ASP A 364 -23.56 13.90 -10.32
C ASP A 364 -23.62 13.57 -11.83
N ARG A 365 -24.09 14.50 -12.65
CA ARG A 365 -24.16 14.36 -14.12
C ARG A 365 -22.80 14.12 -14.81
N ARG A 366 -21.70 14.34 -14.10
CA ARG A 366 -20.31 14.13 -14.57
C ARG A 366 -19.70 12.84 -14.02
N GLY A 367 -20.49 12.01 -13.33
CA GLY A 367 -20.07 10.76 -12.75
C GLY A 367 -19.27 10.90 -11.45
N LYS A 368 -19.18 12.10 -10.85
CA LYS A 368 -18.47 12.32 -9.58
C LYS A 368 -19.40 12.10 -8.38
N PRO A 369 -18.90 11.56 -7.25
CA PRO A 369 -19.66 11.49 -6.03
C PRO A 369 -20.20 12.86 -5.61
N ARG A 370 -21.44 12.93 -5.17
CA ARG A 370 -22.06 14.11 -4.59
C ARG A 370 -21.52 14.33 -3.19
N LYS A 371 -21.30 15.61 -2.79
CA LYS A 371 -20.55 15.87 -1.57
C LYS A 371 -20.95 17.12 -0.79
N ASP A 372 -21.63 18.08 -1.40
CA ASP A 372 -21.90 19.40 -0.83
C ASP A 372 -23.39 19.61 -0.53
N LEU A 373 -23.72 20.69 0.19
CA LEU A 373 -25.09 21.06 0.52
C LEU A 373 -25.95 21.28 -0.73
N ARG A 374 -25.38 21.88 -1.77
CA ARG A 374 -26.07 22.07 -3.03
C ARG A 374 -26.48 20.75 -3.65
N ASP A 375 -25.59 19.75 -3.63
CA ASP A 375 -25.89 18.40 -4.09
C ASP A 375 -27.01 17.74 -3.29
N PHE A 376 -27.02 17.93 -1.95
CA PHE A 376 -28.11 17.46 -1.11
C PHE A 376 -29.43 18.09 -1.49
N VAL A 377 -29.48 19.43 -1.65
CA VAL A 377 -30.72 20.15 -2.04
C VAL A 377 -31.19 19.77 -3.45
N GLU A 378 -30.29 19.42 -4.36
CA GLU A 378 -30.64 18.94 -5.69
C GLU A 378 -31.36 17.57 -5.63
N VAL A 379 -30.93 16.66 -4.74
CA VAL A 379 -31.53 15.33 -4.57
C VAL A 379 -32.78 15.37 -3.66
N ARG A 380 -32.76 16.24 -2.64
CA ARG A 380 -33.83 16.39 -1.63
C ARG A 380 -34.31 17.85 -1.60
N PRO A 381 -35.14 18.30 -2.56
CA PRO A 381 -35.46 19.71 -2.73
C PRO A 381 -36.51 20.23 -1.72
N ARG A 382 -37.04 19.40 -0.82
CA ARG A 382 -38.05 19.83 0.13
C ARG A 382 -37.42 20.54 1.31
N PHE A 383 -38.05 21.60 1.79
CA PHE A 383 -37.62 22.35 2.98
C PHE A 383 -37.54 21.46 4.24
N GLU A 384 -38.49 20.56 4.39
CA GLU A 384 -38.57 19.62 5.52
C GLU A 384 -37.35 18.69 5.58
N ASP A 385 -36.77 18.32 4.42
CA ASP A 385 -35.61 17.45 4.39
C ASP A 385 -34.35 18.18 4.90
N LEU A 386 -34.18 19.46 4.55
CA LEU A 386 -33.12 20.29 5.11
C LEU A 386 -33.30 20.53 6.61
N LYS A 387 -34.55 20.79 7.05
CA LYS A 387 -34.90 20.95 8.47
C LYS A 387 -34.51 19.69 9.28
N LYS A 388 -34.67 18.49 8.71
CA LYS A 388 -34.25 17.24 9.37
C LYS A 388 -32.73 17.22 9.61
N LEU A 389 -31.92 17.76 8.70
CA LEU A 389 -30.46 17.86 8.93
C LEU A 389 -30.13 18.77 10.12
N TYR A 390 -30.82 19.90 10.27
CA TYR A 390 -30.62 20.78 11.42
C TYR A 390 -31.05 20.11 12.74
N ASN A 391 -32.07 19.24 12.70
CA ASN A 391 -32.54 18.52 13.88
C ASN A 391 -31.55 17.46 14.40
N ILE A 392 -30.66 16.95 13.53
CA ILE A 392 -29.66 15.96 13.91
C ILE A 392 -28.27 16.58 14.16
N ALA A 393 -28.15 17.91 14.04
CA ALA A 393 -26.89 18.60 14.30
C ALA A 393 -26.43 18.45 15.75
N MET A 394 -25.17 18.21 15.97
CA MET A 394 -24.59 18.00 17.30
C MET A 394 -23.40 18.91 17.55
N PRO A 395 -23.30 19.53 18.75
CA PRO A 395 -22.10 20.24 19.17
C PRO A 395 -21.12 19.25 19.82
N ALA A 396 -19.84 19.58 19.77
CA ALA A 396 -18.82 18.82 20.51
C ALA A 396 -18.89 19.09 22.04
N GLN A 397 -19.59 20.11 22.46
CA GLN A 397 -19.88 20.36 23.88
C GLN A 397 -20.86 19.30 24.38
N PHE A 398 -20.40 18.35 25.16
CA PHE A 398 -21.16 17.20 25.61
C PHE A 398 -21.94 17.42 26.93
N TRP A 399 -21.94 18.65 27.48
CA TRP A 399 -22.65 19.04 28.66
C TRP A 399 -23.66 20.16 28.35
N GLU A 400 -24.76 20.17 29.10
CA GLU A 400 -25.81 21.16 28.99
C GLU A 400 -26.15 21.73 30.37
N TRP A 401 -26.62 22.97 30.39
CA TRP A 401 -27.28 23.55 31.56
C TRP A 401 -28.72 23.08 31.65
N LYS A 402 -29.09 22.52 32.80
CA LYS A 402 -30.48 22.18 33.07
C LYS A 402 -30.96 22.89 34.32
N ALA A 403 -32.18 23.41 34.24
CA ALA A 403 -32.90 23.95 35.40
C ALA A 403 -33.30 22.82 36.35
N GLY A 404 -32.81 22.81 37.56
CA GLY A 404 -33.32 21.99 38.66
C GLY A 404 -34.40 22.74 39.42
N LYS A 405 -35.01 22.10 40.45
CA LYS A 405 -36.05 22.74 41.25
C LYS A 405 -35.55 24.01 41.95
N ASP A 406 -34.29 24.03 42.41
CA ASP A 406 -33.75 25.11 43.24
C ASP A 406 -32.41 25.65 42.68
N SER A 407 -31.86 25.11 41.61
CA SER A 407 -30.59 25.53 41.03
C SER A 407 -30.40 25.08 39.60
N MET A 408 -29.57 25.80 38.84
CA MET A 408 -29.06 25.37 37.54
C MET A 408 -27.89 24.41 37.74
N ARG A 409 -27.87 23.27 37.02
CA ARG A 409 -26.77 22.30 37.10
C ARG A 409 -26.33 21.85 35.72
N TYR A 410 -25.05 21.46 35.62
CA TYR A 410 -24.58 20.78 34.42
C TYR A 410 -25.02 19.33 34.39
N GLU A 411 -25.44 18.88 33.24
CA GLU A 411 -25.78 17.49 32.96
C GLU A 411 -25.10 17.04 31.66
N ILE A 412 -24.65 15.77 31.63
CA ILE A 412 -24.04 15.18 30.44
C ILE A 412 -25.15 14.74 29.46
N ASN A 413 -25.08 15.23 28.23
CA ASN A 413 -25.92 14.76 27.13
C ASN A 413 -25.29 13.53 26.49
N THR A 414 -26.00 12.41 26.42
CA THR A 414 -25.44 11.13 25.91
C THR A 414 -25.05 11.21 24.43
N SER A 415 -25.94 11.74 23.60
CA SER A 415 -25.67 11.85 22.14
C SER A 415 -24.48 12.77 21.84
N TYR A 416 -24.39 13.90 22.56
CA TYR A 416 -23.28 14.83 22.43
C TYR A 416 -21.96 14.23 22.97
N LEU A 417 -22.03 13.43 24.05
CA LEU A 417 -20.88 12.70 24.57
C LEU A 417 -20.37 11.68 23.56
N HIS A 418 -21.25 10.88 22.97
CA HIS A 418 -20.86 9.91 21.94
C HIS A 418 -20.27 10.62 20.71
N TYR A 419 -20.89 11.71 20.26
CA TYR A 419 -20.35 12.54 19.18
C TYR A 419 -18.97 13.11 19.53
N PHE A 420 -18.81 13.69 20.72
CA PHE A 420 -17.53 14.17 21.22
C PHE A 420 -16.45 13.07 21.22
N LEU A 421 -16.78 11.88 21.70
CA LEU A 421 -15.88 10.74 21.72
C LEU A 421 -15.53 10.28 20.31
N SER A 422 -16.49 10.26 19.39
CA SER A 422 -16.23 9.92 17.99
C SER A 422 -15.31 10.91 17.30
N LEU A 423 -15.42 12.22 17.60
CA LEU A 423 -14.49 13.25 17.14
C LEU A 423 -13.07 13.04 17.67
N HIS A 424 -12.93 12.43 18.85
CA HIS A 424 -11.63 12.05 19.43
C HIS A 424 -11.16 10.65 19.03
N GLY A 425 -11.89 10.00 18.07
CA GLY A 425 -11.54 8.73 17.47
C GLY A 425 -11.99 7.50 18.28
N PHE A 426 -12.81 7.64 19.30
CA PHE A 426 -13.34 6.51 20.06
C PHE A 426 -14.53 5.88 19.35
N HIS A 427 -14.42 4.59 19.04
CA HIS A 427 -15.42 3.82 18.30
C HIS A 427 -15.49 2.39 18.79
N VAL A 428 -16.52 1.68 18.38
CA VAL A 428 -16.61 0.22 18.44
C VAL A 428 -16.23 -0.32 17.07
N LEU A 429 -15.19 -1.16 17.00
CA LEU A 429 -14.81 -1.82 15.76
C LEU A 429 -15.83 -2.91 15.41
N LYS A 430 -16.43 -2.80 14.24
CA LYS A 430 -17.29 -3.82 13.68
C LYS A 430 -16.45 -4.96 13.13
N ASP A 431 -16.35 -6.04 13.87
CA ASP A 431 -15.65 -7.26 13.47
C ASP A 431 -16.66 -8.39 13.27
N PRO A 432 -16.94 -8.79 12.03
CA PRO A 432 -17.89 -9.88 11.75
C PRO A 432 -17.48 -11.23 12.35
N LYS A 433 -16.18 -11.39 12.63
CA LYS A 433 -15.61 -12.65 13.17
C LYS A 433 -15.61 -12.69 14.70
N SER A 434 -15.83 -11.55 15.38
CA SER A 434 -15.83 -11.46 16.85
C SER A 434 -17.25 -11.32 17.40
N ARG A 435 -17.53 -12.03 18.49
CA ARG A 435 -18.77 -11.89 19.26
C ARG A 435 -18.73 -10.72 20.24
N ASP A 436 -17.52 -10.31 20.64
CA ASP A 436 -17.32 -9.26 21.63
C ASP A 436 -17.03 -7.94 20.95
N ALA A 437 -17.62 -6.86 21.47
CA ALA A 437 -17.34 -5.51 21.00
C ALA A 437 -15.89 -5.12 21.30
N ARG A 438 -15.13 -4.77 20.28
CA ARG A 438 -13.77 -4.25 20.41
C ARG A 438 -13.79 -2.74 20.39
N PHE A 439 -13.39 -2.11 21.50
CA PHE A 439 -13.26 -0.66 21.56
C PHE A 439 -11.93 -0.24 20.98
N VAL A 440 -11.97 0.76 20.12
CA VAL A 440 -10.78 1.29 19.45
C VAL A 440 -10.71 2.80 19.55
N ARG A 441 -9.49 3.32 19.54
CA ARG A 441 -9.22 4.73 19.33
C ARG A 441 -8.42 4.91 18.03
N VAL A 442 -8.98 5.68 17.12
CA VAL A 442 -8.39 6.00 15.81
C VAL A 442 -7.72 7.37 15.89
N THR A 443 -6.42 7.42 15.64
CA THR A 443 -5.64 8.66 15.59
C THR A 443 -4.87 8.71 14.26
N GLY A 444 -5.35 9.51 13.32
CA GLY A 444 -4.85 9.47 11.94
C GLY A 444 -5.08 8.08 11.33
N ASN A 445 -4.01 7.43 10.89
CA ASN A 445 -4.06 6.07 10.36
C ASN A 445 -3.76 4.98 11.40
N VAL A 446 -3.57 5.35 12.68
CA VAL A 446 -3.23 4.40 13.75
C VAL A 446 -4.44 4.06 14.59
N VAL A 447 -4.66 2.79 14.83
CA VAL A 447 -5.75 2.23 15.61
C VAL A 447 -5.19 1.57 16.87
N SER A 448 -5.57 2.11 18.03
CA SER A 448 -5.23 1.55 19.34
C SER A 448 -6.42 0.76 19.88
N GLU A 449 -6.21 -0.47 20.31
CA GLU A 449 -7.22 -1.21 21.06
C GLU A 449 -7.29 -0.67 22.49
N ILE A 450 -8.49 -0.36 22.97
CA ILE A 450 -8.74 0.18 24.29
C ILE A 450 -9.85 -0.60 25.00
N ARG A 451 -10.04 -0.34 26.26
CA ARG A 451 -11.18 -0.84 27.06
C ARG A 451 -12.14 0.29 27.33
N ALA A 452 -13.42 0.01 27.47
CA ALA A 452 -14.43 1.03 27.80
C ALA A 452 -14.04 1.84 29.07
N ARG A 453 -13.42 1.19 30.05
CA ARG A 453 -12.93 1.83 31.29
C ARG A 453 -11.83 2.88 31.07
N ASP A 454 -11.13 2.85 29.94
CA ASP A 454 -10.03 3.78 29.63
C ASP A 454 -10.57 5.14 29.14
N ILE A 455 -11.85 5.21 28.77
CA ILE A 455 -12.50 6.45 28.29
C ILE A 455 -12.72 7.45 29.43
N LEU A 456 -13.10 6.99 30.62
CA LEU A 456 -13.31 7.88 31.77
C LEU A 456 -12.04 8.62 32.20
N PRO A 457 -10.85 7.99 32.32
CA PRO A 457 -9.57 8.68 32.49
C PRO A 457 -9.29 9.73 31.42
N PHE A 458 -9.59 9.45 30.17
CA PHE A 458 -9.49 10.41 29.08
C PHE A 458 -10.38 11.64 29.31
N LEU A 459 -11.66 11.45 29.62
CA LEU A 459 -12.58 12.53 29.91
C LEU A 459 -12.13 13.36 31.12
N LYS A 460 -11.64 12.72 32.17
CA LYS A 460 -11.08 13.42 33.36
C LYS A 460 -9.89 14.31 32.98
N LYS A 461 -8.95 13.75 32.22
CA LYS A 461 -7.80 14.49 31.72
C LYS A 461 -8.23 15.66 30.86
N TYR A 462 -9.13 15.42 29.90
CA TYR A 462 -9.66 16.44 29.01
C TYR A 462 -10.28 17.64 29.79
N THR A 463 -11.07 17.37 30.84
CA THR A 463 -11.66 18.48 31.64
C THR A 463 -10.61 19.32 32.34
N VAL A 464 -9.45 18.76 32.66
CA VAL A 464 -8.32 19.49 33.28
C VAL A 464 -7.53 20.24 32.19
N ASP A 465 -7.14 19.58 31.13
CA ASP A 465 -6.34 20.16 30.04
C ASP A 465 -7.05 21.36 29.39
N GLU A 466 -8.37 21.30 29.29
CA GLU A 466 -9.20 22.37 28.72
C GLU A 466 -9.71 23.40 29.79
N CYS A 467 -9.20 23.34 31.00
CA CYS A 467 -9.54 24.26 32.11
C CYS A 467 -11.05 24.41 32.33
N LEU A 468 -11.82 23.29 32.17
CA LEU A 468 -13.27 23.34 32.37
C LEU A 468 -13.64 23.52 33.87
N PRO A 469 -14.77 24.18 34.17
CA PRO A 469 -15.28 24.31 35.52
C PRO A 469 -15.37 22.98 36.28
N ILE A 470 -15.10 23.02 37.58
CA ILE A 470 -15.10 21.80 38.42
C ILE A 470 -16.46 21.11 38.46
N GLU A 471 -17.53 21.84 38.23
CA GLU A 471 -18.92 21.34 38.18
C GLU A 471 -19.13 20.41 36.98
N ILE A 472 -18.50 20.75 35.84
CA ILE A 472 -18.51 19.87 34.63
C ILE A 472 -17.73 18.60 34.93
N ARG A 473 -16.57 18.68 35.57
CA ARG A 473 -15.79 17.52 35.98
C ARG A 473 -16.59 16.62 36.93
N ASN A 474 -17.29 17.22 37.92
CA ASN A 474 -18.17 16.48 38.82
C ASN A 474 -19.33 15.84 38.07
N ALA A 475 -19.90 16.54 37.08
CA ALA A 475 -20.95 15.98 36.24
C ALA A 475 -20.45 14.74 35.44
N VAL A 476 -19.24 14.77 34.90
CA VAL A 476 -18.61 13.63 34.23
C VAL A 476 -18.43 12.44 35.18
N LEU A 477 -17.89 12.69 36.38
CA LEU A 477 -17.57 11.63 37.34
C LEU A 477 -18.81 10.95 37.93
N ASN A 478 -19.91 11.69 38.09
CA ASN A 478 -21.14 11.23 38.71
C ASN A 478 -22.19 10.78 37.68
N SER A 479 -21.89 10.90 36.37
CA SER A 479 -22.85 10.55 35.32
C SER A 479 -22.91 9.06 35.08
N PRO A 480 -24.06 8.40 35.07
CA PRO A 480 -24.23 7.02 34.63
C PRO A 480 -23.96 6.85 33.13
N ARG A 481 -23.92 7.96 32.38
CA ARG A 481 -23.66 7.98 30.92
C ARG A 481 -22.19 7.73 30.54
N THR A 482 -21.31 7.76 31.52
CA THR A 482 -19.90 7.39 31.40
C THR A 482 -19.61 5.96 31.85
N SER A 483 -20.67 5.18 32.17
CA SER A 483 -20.54 3.76 32.50
C SER A 483 -20.19 2.89 31.28
N GLU A 484 -19.59 1.75 31.51
CA GLU A 484 -19.17 0.83 30.47
C GLU A 484 -20.35 0.39 29.55
N SER A 485 -21.53 0.14 30.17
CA SER A 485 -22.73 -0.23 29.40
C SER A 485 -23.21 0.88 28.45
N CYS A 486 -23.06 2.14 28.84
CA CYS A 486 -23.42 3.27 27.99
C CYS A 486 -22.38 3.48 26.87
N LEU A 487 -21.10 3.33 27.22
CA LEU A 487 -20.01 3.48 26.25
C LEU A 487 -19.97 2.36 25.21
N SER A 488 -20.54 1.18 25.50
CA SER A 488 -20.69 0.10 24.51
C SER A 488 -21.64 0.44 23.35
N MET A 489 -22.37 1.56 23.45
CA MET A 489 -23.25 2.09 22.40
C MET A 489 -22.56 3.14 21.50
N LEU A 490 -21.23 3.29 21.58
CA LEU A 490 -20.50 4.15 20.65
C LEU A 490 -20.70 3.72 19.20
N ASP A 491 -20.62 4.68 18.29
CA ASP A 491 -20.83 4.44 16.88
C ASP A 491 -19.87 3.36 16.34
N PRO A 492 -20.39 2.34 15.66
CA PRO A 492 -19.56 1.32 15.05
C PRO A 492 -18.80 1.90 13.87
N VAL A 493 -17.54 1.46 13.69
CA VAL A 493 -16.70 1.83 12.55
C VAL A 493 -16.21 0.57 11.83
N GLU A 494 -16.21 0.63 10.51
CA GLU A 494 -15.52 -0.32 9.64
C GLU A 494 -14.20 0.31 9.21
N LEU A 495 -13.09 -0.39 9.45
CA LEU A 495 -11.75 0.10 9.16
C LEU A 495 -11.05 -0.86 8.21
N ASP A 496 -10.36 -0.31 7.22
CA ASP A 496 -9.56 -1.09 6.29
C ASP A 496 -8.10 -1.18 6.78
N PHE A 497 -7.70 -2.38 7.19
CA PHE A 497 -6.33 -2.68 7.60
C PHE A 497 -5.47 -3.26 6.47
N THR A 498 -5.99 -3.31 5.25
CA THR A 498 -5.25 -3.80 4.10
C THR A 498 -4.13 -2.82 3.74
N SER A 499 -2.89 -3.18 4.05
CA SER A 499 -1.72 -2.33 3.81
C SER A 499 -0.98 -2.69 2.52
N TYR A 500 -1.56 -3.51 1.64
CA TYR A 500 -0.89 -4.06 0.47
C TYR A 500 -1.83 -4.27 -0.70
N THR A 501 -1.23 -4.33 -1.89
CA THR A 501 -1.84 -4.81 -3.12
C THR A 501 -0.94 -5.87 -3.76
N THR A 502 -1.27 -6.34 -4.95
CA THR A 502 -0.41 -7.26 -5.71
C THR A 502 0.95 -6.65 -6.06
N THR A 503 1.05 -5.32 -6.15
CA THR A 503 2.21 -4.58 -6.67
C THR A 503 2.74 -3.50 -5.73
N SER A 504 2.13 -3.32 -4.56
CA SER A 504 2.53 -2.30 -3.59
C SER A 504 2.37 -2.76 -2.15
N GLN A 505 3.06 -2.10 -1.24
CA GLN A 505 2.98 -2.26 0.20
C GLN A 505 3.10 -0.91 0.88
N LEU A 506 2.22 -0.64 1.85
CA LEU A 506 2.33 0.51 2.74
C LEU A 506 3.22 0.15 3.94
N LEU A 507 4.14 1.01 4.28
CA LEU A 507 4.97 0.94 5.49
C LEU A 507 4.61 2.13 6.37
N PHE A 508 4.19 1.86 7.61
CA PHE A 508 3.73 2.88 8.56
C PHE A 508 4.80 3.12 9.62
N PHE A 509 5.32 4.35 9.65
CA PHE A 509 6.31 4.81 10.61
C PHE A 509 5.70 5.86 11.56
N GLU A 510 6.38 6.17 12.65
CA GLU A 510 5.92 7.17 13.62
C GLU A 510 5.65 8.53 12.97
N ASN A 511 6.47 8.94 12.02
CA ASN A 511 6.40 10.26 11.40
C ASN A 511 5.93 10.27 9.94
N ASP A 512 5.81 9.12 9.25
CA ASP A 512 5.49 9.07 7.82
C ASP A 512 4.82 7.75 7.42
N ILE A 513 4.21 7.72 6.25
CA ILE A 513 3.72 6.49 5.59
C ILE A 513 4.36 6.44 4.22
N TRP A 514 5.01 5.32 3.91
CA TRP A 514 5.61 5.08 2.61
C TRP A 514 4.82 4.06 1.82
N GLU A 515 4.53 4.38 0.56
CA GLU A 515 4.08 3.40 -0.41
C GLU A 515 5.29 2.90 -1.21
N VAL A 516 5.57 1.62 -1.09
CA VAL A 516 6.65 0.93 -1.81
C VAL A 516 6.06 0.18 -2.98
N THR A 517 6.57 0.43 -4.17
CA THR A 517 6.24 -0.27 -5.43
C THR A 517 7.52 -0.72 -6.12
N GLY A 518 7.43 -1.57 -7.15
CA GLY A 518 8.60 -1.92 -7.96
C GLY A 518 9.27 -0.71 -8.64
N ALA A 519 8.52 0.34 -8.94
CA ALA A 519 9.01 1.56 -9.57
C ALA A 519 9.73 2.50 -8.59
N GLY A 520 9.33 2.53 -7.32
CA GLY A 520 9.91 3.47 -6.35
C GLY A 520 9.20 3.47 -5.01
N ILE A 521 9.61 4.39 -4.14
CA ILE A 521 9.05 4.60 -2.81
C ILE A 521 8.50 6.02 -2.76
N ARG A 522 7.24 6.19 -2.41
CA ARG A 522 6.57 7.48 -2.23
C ARG A 522 6.25 7.72 -0.76
N SER A 523 6.41 8.96 -0.31
CA SER A 523 6.01 9.41 1.02
C SER A 523 4.65 10.09 0.97
N ILE A 524 3.78 9.84 1.94
CA ILE A 524 2.50 10.54 2.07
C ILE A 524 2.69 12.04 2.34
N ARG A 525 3.83 12.41 2.92
CA ARG A 525 4.21 13.79 3.22
C ARG A 525 5.01 14.47 2.11
N GLY A 526 5.26 13.77 0.98
CA GLY A 526 6.07 14.30 -0.12
C GLY A 526 7.57 14.38 0.20
N ALA A 527 8.06 13.59 1.14
CA ALA A 527 9.49 13.51 1.42
C ALA A 527 10.24 12.79 0.27
N HIS A 528 11.37 13.34 -0.13
CA HIS A 528 12.23 12.83 -1.19
C HIS A 528 13.62 12.49 -0.68
N SER A 529 14.26 11.49 -1.28
CA SER A 529 15.68 11.21 -1.04
C SER A 529 16.56 12.32 -1.62
N PRO A 530 17.85 12.42 -1.23
CA PRO A 530 18.78 13.38 -1.81
C PRO A 530 18.87 13.29 -3.34
N GLU A 531 18.98 12.09 -3.92
CA GLU A 531 18.99 11.88 -5.38
C GLU A 531 17.70 12.34 -6.06
N GLU A 532 16.54 12.05 -5.45
CA GLU A 532 15.24 12.51 -5.95
C GLU A 532 15.14 14.04 -5.93
N LYS A 533 15.65 14.70 -4.88
CA LYS A 533 15.70 16.16 -4.79
C LYS A 533 16.55 16.77 -5.89
N GLU A 534 17.75 16.24 -6.12
CA GLU A 534 18.64 16.68 -7.21
C GLU A 534 17.98 16.50 -8.58
N ALA A 535 17.32 15.35 -8.81
CA ALA A 535 16.60 15.09 -10.05
C ALA A 535 15.43 16.09 -10.25
N ILE A 536 14.68 16.41 -9.20
CA ILE A 536 13.61 17.40 -9.22
C ILE A 536 14.17 18.81 -9.50
N GLU A 537 15.27 19.19 -8.87
CA GLU A 537 15.92 20.49 -9.13
C GLU A 537 16.45 20.60 -10.55
N ARG A 538 17.05 19.52 -11.08
CA ARG A 538 17.47 19.45 -12.47
C ARG A 538 16.27 19.62 -13.40
N TRP A 539 15.20 18.88 -13.17
CA TRP A 539 13.98 18.99 -13.96
C TRP A 539 13.41 20.43 -13.93
N ARG A 540 13.36 21.08 -12.74
CA ARG A 540 12.91 22.47 -12.58
C ARG A 540 13.77 23.45 -13.36
N SER A 541 15.09 23.22 -13.41
CA SER A 541 16.02 24.04 -14.16
C SER A 541 15.83 23.91 -15.68
N GLU A 542 15.52 22.70 -16.15
CA GLU A 542 15.26 22.39 -17.54
C GLU A 542 13.87 22.87 -18.02
N HIS A 543 12.91 22.94 -17.07
CA HIS A 543 11.51 23.29 -17.35
C HIS A 543 11.02 24.52 -16.53
N PRO A 544 11.65 25.70 -16.67
CA PRO A 544 11.39 26.85 -15.80
C PRO A 544 9.97 27.44 -15.89
N LYS A 545 9.23 27.08 -16.94
CA LYS A 545 7.84 27.54 -17.15
C LYS A 545 6.80 26.51 -16.69
N GLU A 546 7.21 25.32 -16.31
CA GLU A 546 6.33 24.26 -15.89
C GLU A 546 6.36 24.09 -14.38
N LYS A 547 5.22 23.73 -13.80
CA LYS A 547 5.13 23.43 -12.37
C LYS A 547 5.39 21.94 -12.15
N TYR A 548 6.46 21.60 -11.44
CA TYR A 548 6.69 20.24 -11.01
C TYR A 548 5.51 19.75 -10.16
N ARG A 549 4.91 18.64 -10.54
CA ARG A 549 3.85 17.98 -9.76
C ARG A 549 4.47 16.92 -8.87
N GLU A 550 4.45 17.16 -7.58
CA GLU A 550 4.89 16.16 -6.60
C GLU A 550 3.99 14.92 -6.66
N SER A 551 4.61 13.76 -6.69
CA SER A 551 3.91 12.47 -6.61
C SER A 551 3.57 12.17 -5.15
N THR A 552 2.56 12.85 -4.63
CA THR A 552 1.98 12.53 -3.32
C THR A 552 0.86 11.51 -3.47
N PHE A 553 0.63 10.72 -2.45
CA PHE A 553 -0.52 9.83 -2.37
C PHE A 553 -1.30 10.10 -1.08
N THR A 554 -2.54 9.64 -1.03
CA THR A 554 -3.37 9.65 0.18
C THR A 554 -3.84 8.24 0.45
N THR A 555 -3.92 7.87 1.72
CA THR A 555 -4.45 6.56 2.09
C THR A 555 -5.42 6.67 3.27
N ASN A 556 -6.48 5.89 3.22
CA ASN A 556 -7.40 5.67 4.34
C ASN A 556 -7.13 4.33 5.05
N ASN A 557 -6.12 3.58 4.61
CA ASN A 557 -5.75 2.31 5.23
C ASN A 557 -5.21 2.56 6.64
N MET A 558 -5.58 1.66 7.54
CA MET A 558 -5.25 1.74 8.96
C MET A 558 -4.17 0.74 9.34
N ILE A 559 -3.52 1.01 10.45
CA ILE A 559 -2.59 0.08 11.08
C ILE A 559 -2.90 -0.03 12.57
N TRP A 560 -2.78 -1.24 13.12
CA TRP A 560 -2.77 -1.41 14.56
C TRP A 560 -1.53 -0.75 15.18
N GLU A 561 -1.69 -0.07 16.30
CA GLU A 561 -0.58 0.56 17.04
C GLU A 561 0.54 -0.44 17.38
N SER A 562 0.18 -1.71 17.62
CA SER A 562 1.14 -2.79 17.84
C SER A 562 2.03 -3.08 16.63
N ASN A 563 1.57 -2.77 15.43
CA ASN A 563 2.23 -3.03 14.16
C ASN A 563 2.87 -1.77 13.56
N LEU A 564 2.72 -0.62 14.22
CA LEU A 564 3.38 0.62 13.82
C LEU A 564 4.88 0.51 14.08
N VAL A 565 5.69 0.82 13.08
CA VAL A 565 7.14 0.96 13.25
C VAL A 565 7.43 2.20 14.10
N LYS A 566 7.81 2.00 15.36
CA LYS A 566 7.99 3.06 16.38
C LYS A 566 9.32 3.79 16.24
N HIS A 567 9.71 4.09 15.00
CA HIS A 567 10.90 4.84 14.65
C HIS A 567 10.55 5.93 13.65
N LYS A 568 11.30 7.03 13.72
CA LYS A 568 11.22 8.12 12.75
C LYS A 568 12.13 7.84 11.58
N VAL A 569 11.63 8.06 10.39
CA VAL A 569 12.38 7.81 9.16
C VAL A 569 12.52 9.07 8.32
N SER A 570 13.60 9.11 7.56
CA SER A 570 13.85 10.07 6.49
C SER A 570 14.10 9.32 5.18
N ARG A 571 13.76 9.93 4.03
CA ARG A 571 14.02 9.32 2.74
C ARG A 571 15.52 9.41 2.43
N GLN A 572 16.18 8.26 2.29
CA GLN A 572 17.61 8.15 1.95
C GLN A 572 17.78 7.61 0.52
N ASN A 573 18.97 7.75 -0.03
CA ASN A 573 19.35 7.11 -1.29
C ASN A 573 19.40 5.59 -1.11
N ALA A 574 19.12 4.86 -2.19
CA ALA A 574 19.21 3.41 -2.15
C ALA A 574 20.68 2.96 -1.91
N PRO A 575 20.93 2.12 -0.88
CA PRO A 575 22.30 1.70 -0.56
C PRO A 575 22.87 0.70 -1.55
N PHE A 576 22.08 0.20 -2.46
CA PHE A 576 22.50 -0.71 -3.52
C PHE A 576 21.72 -0.48 -4.82
N ALA A 577 22.29 -0.96 -5.93
CA ALA A 577 21.56 -1.15 -7.18
C ALA A 577 21.77 -2.58 -7.67
N ILE A 578 20.71 -3.22 -8.15
CA ILE A 578 20.75 -4.55 -8.74
C ILE A 578 20.41 -4.45 -10.22
N THR A 579 21.25 -5.03 -11.06
CA THR A 579 21.04 -5.18 -12.49
C THR A 579 20.84 -6.65 -12.83
N GLU A 580 19.98 -6.91 -13.80
CA GLU A 580 19.63 -8.25 -14.29
C GLU A 580 20.08 -8.38 -15.73
N GLY A 581 20.75 -9.49 -16.08
CA GLY A 581 21.20 -9.75 -17.44
C GLY A 581 21.46 -11.23 -17.68
N PRO A 582 21.49 -11.68 -18.95
CA PRO A 582 21.88 -13.04 -19.28
C PRO A 582 23.42 -13.22 -19.14
N ASP A 583 23.83 -14.36 -18.63
CA ASP A 583 25.23 -14.78 -18.68
C ASP A 583 25.61 -15.41 -20.06
N LEU A 584 26.81 -15.91 -20.17
CA LEU A 584 27.31 -16.58 -21.40
C LEU A 584 26.54 -17.86 -21.79
N THR A 585 25.81 -18.44 -20.84
CA THR A 585 24.93 -19.61 -21.05
C THR A 585 23.50 -19.25 -21.35
N GLY A 586 23.13 -17.96 -21.25
CA GLY A 586 21.76 -17.45 -21.39
C GLY A 586 20.95 -17.51 -20.11
N GLU A 587 21.52 -17.93 -18.98
CA GLU A 587 20.87 -17.90 -17.69
C GLU A 587 20.81 -16.48 -17.11
N THR A 588 19.71 -16.15 -16.47
CA THR A 588 19.54 -14.86 -15.79
C THR A 588 20.44 -14.77 -14.58
N VAL A 589 21.30 -13.78 -14.58
CA VAL A 589 22.25 -13.47 -13.49
C VAL A 589 21.98 -12.07 -12.97
N PHE A 590 22.14 -11.90 -11.67
CA PHE A 590 22.00 -10.63 -11.00
C PHE A 590 23.38 -10.10 -10.58
N ASP A 591 23.65 -8.85 -10.89
CA ASP A 591 24.82 -8.13 -10.36
C ASP A 591 24.36 -7.06 -9.39
N ILE A 592 25.10 -6.86 -8.29
CA ILE A 592 24.81 -5.86 -7.28
C ILE A 592 25.99 -4.88 -7.15
N ASP A 593 25.65 -3.59 -7.19
CA ASP A 593 26.52 -2.46 -6.90
C ASP A 593 26.20 -1.94 -5.50
N ILE A 594 27.18 -1.98 -4.58
CA ILE A 594 27.06 -1.47 -3.21
C ILE A 594 27.42 0.01 -3.20
N ARG A 595 26.44 0.88 -2.97
CA ARG A 595 26.59 2.34 -3.01
C ARG A 595 26.82 2.96 -1.64
N SER A 596 26.36 2.32 -0.58
CA SER A 596 26.51 2.80 0.79
C SER A 596 26.55 1.64 1.79
N THR A 597 27.38 1.78 2.79
CA THR A 597 27.50 0.89 3.97
C THR A 597 26.96 1.55 5.24
N SER A 598 26.07 2.53 5.12
CA SER A 598 25.45 3.21 6.27
C SER A 598 24.48 2.32 7.08
N SER A 599 23.89 1.31 6.44
CA SER A 599 23.04 0.33 7.09
C SER A 599 23.88 -0.79 7.69
N ASN A 600 23.84 -0.93 9.02
CA ASN A 600 24.55 -1.99 9.75
C ASN A 600 24.00 -3.37 9.38
N PHE A 601 22.68 -3.47 9.21
CA PHE A 601 22.07 -4.72 8.79
C PHE A 601 22.49 -5.13 7.38
N PHE A 602 22.62 -4.17 6.45
CA PHE A 602 23.14 -4.46 5.12
C PHE A 602 24.61 -4.93 5.17
N CYS A 603 25.44 -4.26 5.98
CA CYS A 603 26.83 -4.67 6.20
C CYS A 603 26.95 -6.11 6.75
N TYR A 604 26.08 -6.46 7.69
CA TYR A 604 25.97 -7.83 8.20
C TYR A 604 25.59 -8.84 7.09
N LEU A 605 24.62 -8.50 6.21
CA LEU A 605 24.23 -9.36 5.10
C LEU A 605 25.35 -9.55 4.07
N ILE A 606 26.13 -8.49 3.80
CA ILE A 606 27.32 -8.58 2.95
C ILE A 606 28.27 -9.64 3.53
N ASN A 607 28.67 -9.50 4.79
CA ASN A 607 29.60 -10.44 5.42
C ASN A 607 29.03 -11.87 5.54
N SER A 608 27.73 -12.02 5.82
CA SER A 608 27.07 -13.32 5.84
C SER A 608 26.93 -13.97 4.44
N SER A 609 27.24 -13.24 3.38
CA SER A 609 27.23 -13.73 2.00
C SER A 609 28.63 -14.06 1.46
N ARG A 610 29.68 -13.74 2.21
CA ARG A 610 31.09 -13.98 1.82
C ARG A 610 31.47 -15.44 2.04
N ILE A 611 31.12 -16.29 1.08
CA ILE A 611 31.39 -17.73 1.15
C ILE A 611 32.88 -18.04 1.09
N TYR A 612 33.67 -17.19 0.42
CA TYR A 612 35.12 -17.35 0.21
C TYR A 612 35.96 -16.45 1.14
N TRP A 613 35.41 -16.01 2.29
CA TRP A 613 36.08 -15.08 3.20
C TRP A 613 37.42 -15.58 3.70
N ARG A 614 37.61 -16.92 3.92
CA ARG A 614 38.89 -17.49 4.35
C ARG A 614 39.97 -17.30 3.30
N LYS A 615 39.69 -17.61 2.03
CA LYS A 615 40.61 -17.37 0.90
C LYS A 615 40.96 -15.88 0.82
N GLU A 616 39.99 -15.04 0.99
CA GLU A 616 40.17 -13.60 0.85
C GLU A 616 40.93 -12.97 2.02
N LEU A 617 40.59 -13.29 3.26
CA LEU A 617 41.03 -12.57 4.46
C LEU A 617 42.12 -13.31 5.27
N GLU A 618 42.23 -14.62 5.15
CA GLU A 618 43.14 -15.42 5.99
C GLU A 618 44.21 -16.18 5.20
N GLN A 619 43.86 -16.78 4.06
CA GLN A 619 44.81 -17.61 3.29
C GLN A 619 45.77 -16.78 2.48
N GLY A 620 47.04 -17.30 2.31
CA GLY A 620 48.06 -16.74 1.45
C GLY A 620 48.67 -15.43 1.93
N TRP A 621 48.58 -15.13 3.20
CA TRP A 621 49.32 -14.04 3.85
C TRP A 621 50.55 -14.59 4.55
N GLU A 622 51.74 -14.06 4.20
CA GLU A 622 52.98 -14.41 4.89
C GLU A 622 53.06 -13.63 6.22
N PRO A 623 53.70 -14.17 7.26
CA PRO A 623 53.84 -13.46 8.52
C PRO A 623 54.45 -12.08 8.44
N ALA A 624 55.29 -11.85 7.45
CA ALA A 624 55.92 -10.54 7.18
C ALA A 624 54.89 -9.51 6.60
N GLN A 625 53.74 -9.94 6.13
CA GLN A 625 52.73 -9.12 5.46
C GLN A 625 51.54 -8.82 6.40
N GLU A 626 51.66 -9.05 7.71
CA GLU A 626 50.52 -8.89 8.63
C GLU A 626 49.96 -7.46 8.59
N ALA A 627 50.79 -6.43 8.51
CA ALA A 627 50.33 -5.04 8.39
C ALA A 627 49.56 -4.76 7.10
N GLU A 628 49.94 -5.42 5.98
CA GLU A 628 49.23 -5.32 4.69
C GLU A 628 47.88 -6.08 4.77
N ALA A 629 47.92 -7.24 5.44
CA ALA A 629 46.72 -8.04 5.66
C ALA A 629 45.68 -7.29 6.52
N GLU A 630 46.15 -6.61 7.57
CA GLU A 630 45.27 -5.80 8.44
C GLU A 630 44.69 -4.59 7.69
N ALA A 631 45.51 -3.89 6.91
CA ALA A 631 45.05 -2.80 6.03
C ALA A 631 44.04 -3.29 5.00
N TYR A 632 44.25 -4.47 4.41
CA TYR A 632 43.31 -5.12 3.51
C TYR A 632 41.98 -5.45 4.21
N ARG A 633 42.00 -6.11 5.36
CA ARG A 633 40.83 -6.45 6.16
C ARG A 633 40.03 -5.22 6.52
N ALA A 634 40.68 -4.13 6.92
CA ALA A 634 40.01 -2.87 7.23
C ALA A 634 39.36 -2.24 6.00
N ARG A 635 40.07 -2.22 4.84
CA ARG A 635 39.56 -1.63 3.60
C ARG A 635 38.36 -2.38 3.02
N TYR A 636 38.42 -3.70 3.04
CA TYR A 636 37.38 -4.57 2.46
C TYR A 636 36.45 -5.19 3.50
N LYS A 637 36.30 -4.52 4.65
CA LYS A 637 35.49 -5.00 5.78
C LYS A 637 34.08 -5.38 5.39
N PHE A 638 33.44 -4.54 4.56
CA PHE A 638 32.07 -4.72 4.07
C PHE A 638 32.01 -4.72 2.54
N ALA A 639 32.92 -5.41 1.90
CA ALA A 639 32.97 -5.59 0.46
C ALA A 639 32.61 -7.02 0.08
N ILE A 640 31.91 -7.18 -1.05
CA ILE A 640 31.50 -8.49 -1.59
C ILE A 640 32.43 -8.93 -2.73
N ASP A 641 33.30 -8.03 -3.22
CA ASP A 641 34.10 -8.14 -4.43
C ASP A 641 35.58 -7.79 -4.20
N GLY A 642 36.18 -8.38 -3.19
CA GLY A 642 37.61 -8.16 -2.91
C GLY A 642 38.55 -8.61 -4.06
N PRO A 643 39.63 -7.89 -4.31
CA PRO A 643 40.54 -8.16 -5.46
C PRO A 643 41.34 -9.47 -5.36
N ARG A 644 41.26 -10.17 -4.24
CA ARG A 644 41.89 -11.51 -4.06
C ARG A 644 40.94 -12.66 -4.46
N LEU A 645 39.73 -12.36 -4.88
CA LEU A 645 38.73 -13.33 -5.34
C LEU A 645 38.72 -13.42 -6.86
N ASP A 646 38.41 -14.62 -7.36
CA ASP A 646 38.19 -14.84 -8.77
C ASP A 646 36.83 -14.27 -9.21
N PRO A 647 36.65 -13.87 -10.48
CA PRO A 647 35.36 -13.33 -10.94
C PRO A 647 34.17 -14.28 -10.71
N ALA A 648 34.40 -15.59 -10.76
CA ALA A 648 33.35 -16.60 -10.50
C ALA A 648 32.95 -16.61 -9.00
N GLU A 649 33.93 -16.49 -8.11
CA GLU A 649 33.70 -16.42 -6.66
C GLU A 649 32.95 -15.14 -6.26
N VAL A 650 33.35 -14.00 -6.86
CA VAL A 650 32.65 -12.73 -6.69
C VAL A 650 31.20 -12.84 -7.17
N LYS A 651 30.98 -13.43 -8.36
CA LYS A 651 29.65 -13.66 -8.90
C LYS A 651 28.81 -14.48 -7.93
N GLU A 652 29.34 -15.59 -7.40
CA GLU A 652 28.64 -16.46 -6.46
C GLU A 652 28.26 -15.72 -5.16
N GLN A 653 29.19 -14.97 -4.56
CA GLN A 653 28.91 -14.17 -3.35
C GLN A 653 27.84 -13.12 -3.58
N LYS A 654 27.88 -12.42 -4.73
CA LYS A 654 26.87 -11.45 -5.14
C LYS A 654 25.50 -12.10 -5.28
N GLN A 655 25.41 -13.32 -5.87
CA GLN A 655 24.13 -14.05 -5.98
C GLN A 655 23.57 -14.40 -4.60
N HIS A 656 24.40 -14.82 -3.63
CA HIS A 656 23.97 -15.07 -2.25
C HIS A 656 23.44 -13.80 -1.57
N LEU A 657 24.04 -12.63 -1.83
CA LEU A 657 23.55 -11.36 -1.29
C LEU A 657 22.23 -10.94 -1.92
N VAL A 658 22.10 -11.02 -3.25
CA VAL A 658 20.87 -10.70 -3.97
C VAL A 658 19.72 -11.61 -3.54
N ASN A 659 19.98 -12.91 -3.35
CA ASN A 659 19.01 -13.86 -2.83
C ASN A 659 18.48 -13.43 -1.44
N LYS A 660 19.36 -12.98 -0.53
CA LYS A 660 18.96 -12.51 0.81
C LYS A 660 18.11 -11.24 0.73
N ILE A 661 18.50 -10.27 -0.12
CA ILE A 661 17.75 -9.04 -0.38
C ILE A 661 16.34 -9.38 -0.91
N PHE A 662 16.26 -10.29 -1.87
CA PHE A 662 14.98 -10.78 -2.43
C PHE A 662 14.11 -11.43 -1.36
N ALA A 663 14.67 -12.32 -0.54
CA ALA A 663 13.95 -13.05 0.50
C ALA A 663 13.42 -12.12 1.60
N ILE A 664 14.18 -11.08 1.98
CA ILE A 664 13.72 -10.04 2.92
C ILE A 664 12.49 -9.32 2.33
N GLY A 665 12.56 -8.85 1.09
CA GLY A 665 11.45 -8.20 0.43
C GLY A 665 10.22 -9.11 0.31
N TYR A 666 10.41 -10.39 -0.01
CA TYR A 666 9.35 -11.39 -0.03
C TYR A 666 8.67 -11.54 1.35
N MET A 667 9.45 -11.65 2.43
CA MET A 667 8.89 -11.78 3.78
C MET A 667 8.13 -10.53 4.22
N MET A 668 8.58 -9.35 3.82
CA MET A 668 7.92 -8.08 4.16
C MET A 668 6.63 -7.85 3.39
N HIS A 669 6.51 -8.32 2.13
CA HIS A 669 5.30 -8.12 1.34
C HIS A 669 4.19 -9.04 1.83
N LYS A 670 3.10 -8.46 2.33
CA LYS A 670 1.99 -9.23 2.96
C LYS A 670 1.13 -9.99 1.96
N TYR A 671 1.08 -9.56 0.70
CA TYR A 671 0.31 -10.24 -0.34
C TYR A 671 0.82 -11.67 -0.58
N LYS A 672 -0.11 -12.63 -0.64
CA LYS A 672 0.17 -14.05 -0.93
C LYS A 672 -0.54 -14.48 -2.22
N THR A 673 0.16 -15.28 -3.01
CA THR A 673 -0.42 -15.98 -4.17
C THR A 673 0.14 -17.39 -4.26
N ARG A 674 -0.63 -18.35 -4.75
CA ARG A 674 -0.22 -19.75 -4.86
C ARG A 674 0.98 -19.94 -5.78
N SER A 675 1.13 -19.08 -6.80
CA SER A 675 2.29 -19.10 -7.70
C SER A 675 3.60 -18.67 -7.03
N ARG A 676 3.54 -18.05 -5.85
CA ARG A 676 4.68 -17.56 -5.05
C ARG A 676 4.55 -17.96 -3.59
N ALA A 677 4.03 -19.16 -3.32
CA ALA A 677 3.88 -19.71 -1.99
C ALA A 677 5.20 -20.36 -1.55
N TRP A 678 6.22 -19.54 -1.27
CA TRP A 678 7.51 -20.02 -0.81
C TRP A 678 7.68 -19.88 0.70
N ALA A 679 8.57 -20.70 1.25
CA ALA A 679 9.04 -20.57 2.63
C ALA A 679 10.56 -20.37 2.64
N PRO A 680 11.08 -19.23 3.13
CA PRO A 680 12.49 -19.02 3.36
C PRO A 680 13.08 -20.14 4.23
N TYR A 681 14.11 -20.81 3.72
CA TYR A 681 14.84 -21.86 4.39
C TYR A 681 16.29 -21.44 4.59
N VAL A 682 16.60 -20.99 5.80
CA VAL A 682 17.88 -20.38 6.16
C VAL A 682 18.81 -21.44 6.72
N MET A 683 19.94 -21.68 6.06
CA MET A 683 20.90 -22.73 6.41
C MET A 683 22.35 -22.24 6.37
N ASP A 684 23.26 -22.99 6.99
CA ASP A 684 24.69 -22.73 6.93
C ASP A 684 25.31 -23.26 5.64
N ALA A 685 26.35 -22.57 5.13
CA ALA A 685 27.12 -22.97 3.95
C ALA A 685 28.03 -24.17 4.22
N LEU A 686 28.52 -24.31 5.46
CA LEU A 686 29.42 -25.37 5.88
C LEU A 686 28.74 -26.29 6.87
N VAL A 687 28.87 -27.59 6.58
CA VAL A 687 28.66 -28.70 7.53
C VAL A 687 29.99 -29.43 7.58
N ASP A 688 30.51 -29.69 8.75
CA ASP A 688 31.79 -30.41 8.85
C ASP A 688 31.67 -31.87 8.35
N SER A 689 32.81 -32.54 8.18
CA SER A 689 32.88 -33.94 7.71
C SER A 689 32.16 -34.93 8.61
N GLU A 690 31.92 -34.60 9.89
CA GLU A 690 31.14 -35.39 10.84
C GLU A 690 29.66 -35.04 10.86
N GLY A 691 29.22 -34.07 10.02
CA GLY A 691 27.84 -33.58 9.98
C GLY A 691 27.46 -32.76 11.21
N LYS A 692 28.44 -32.20 11.95
CA LYS A 692 28.24 -31.27 13.04
C LYS A 692 28.24 -29.85 12.48
N ALA A 693 27.24 -29.06 12.81
CA ALA A 693 27.15 -27.68 12.43
C ALA A 693 27.76 -26.79 13.54
N ASN A 694 28.56 -25.81 13.12
CA ASN A 694 29.25 -24.90 14.04
C ASN A 694 28.31 -23.89 14.69
N GLY A 695 27.14 -23.61 14.12
CA GLY A 695 26.17 -22.60 14.59
C GLY A 695 26.73 -21.16 14.64
N ARG A 696 25.93 -20.23 15.16
CA ARG A 696 26.31 -18.81 15.37
C ARG A 696 26.65 -17.99 14.11
N SER A 697 26.27 -18.46 12.95
CA SER A 697 26.37 -17.71 11.69
C SER A 697 25.42 -16.48 11.62
N GLY A 698 24.64 -16.24 12.66
CA GLY A 698 23.79 -15.07 12.81
C GLY A 698 22.40 -15.20 12.19
N LYS A 699 21.96 -16.36 11.73
CA LYS A 699 20.65 -16.58 11.04
C LYS A 699 19.46 -15.92 11.72
N SER A 700 19.37 -15.97 13.04
CA SER A 700 18.28 -15.36 13.82
C SER A 700 18.27 -13.84 13.77
N CYS A 701 19.39 -13.18 13.46
CA CYS A 701 19.49 -11.73 13.30
C CYS A 701 18.58 -11.22 12.16
N LEU A 702 18.46 -11.97 11.06
CA LEU A 702 17.54 -11.68 9.95
C LEU A 702 16.10 -11.47 10.43
N PHE A 703 15.61 -12.40 11.24
CA PHE A 703 14.21 -12.38 11.71
C PHE A 703 13.97 -11.32 12.78
N ASN A 704 15.01 -10.88 13.48
CA ASN A 704 14.94 -9.74 14.39
C ASN A 704 14.90 -8.42 13.61
N ALA A 705 15.66 -8.32 12.53
CA ALA A 705 15.69 -7.15 11.65
C ALA A 705 14.32 -6.84 11.03
N ILE A 706 13.60 -7.84 10.53
CA ILE A 706 12.30 -7.63 9.88
C ILE A 706 11.13 -7.49 10.87
N ALA A 707 11.35 -7.75 12.17
CA ALA A 707 10.30 -7.70 13.19
C ALA A 707 9.52 -6.37 13.27
N PRO A 708 10.10 -5.19 12.99
CA PRO A 708 9.32 -3.95 12.94
C PRO A 708 8.21 -3.93 11.87
N PHE A 709 8.35 -4.70 10.79
CA PHE A 709 7.41 -4.75 9.68
C PHE A 709 6.53 -6.00 9.65
N VAL A 710 6.99 -7.08 10.32
CA VAL A 710 6.43 -8.41 10.20
C VAL A 710 6.07 -8.94 11.58
N ASN A 711 4.78 -9.09 11.84
CA ASN A 711 4.32 -9.71 13.08
C ASN A 711 4.56 -11.22 13.03
N LYS A 712 5.55 -11.71 13.77
CA LYS A 712 6.00 -13.09 13.71
C LYS A 712 5.61 -13.89 14.94
N VAL A 713 5.24 -15.14 14.72
CA VAL A 713 5.12 -16.18 15.75
C VAL A 713 6.32 -17.10 15.63
N VAL A 714 7.07 -17.28 16.73
CA VAL A 714 8.26 -18.14 16.76
C VAL A 714 7.89 -19.50 17.35
N LEU A 715 8.20 -20.56 16.61
CA LEU A 715 8.06 -21.95 17.03
C LEU A 715 9.43 -22.56 17.25
N ASN A 716 9.54 -23.42 18.26
CA ASN A 716 10.79 -24.11 18.56
C ASN A 716 10.99 -25.31 17.62
N GLY A 717 11.93 -25.21 16.68
CA GLY A 717 12.27 -26.27 15.73
C GLY A 717 13.01 -27.48 16.36
N ARG A 718 13.40 -27.40 17.63
CA ARG A 718 13.94 -28.51 18.38
C ARG A 718 12.86 -29.42 18.96
N ASP A 719 11.62 -28.99 18.99
CA ASP A 719 10.49 -29.81 19.46
C ASP A 719 10.10 -30.83 18.39
N THR A 720 10.46 -32.09 18.63
CA THR A 720 10.17 -33.20 17.72
C THR A 720 8.68 -33.53 17.58
N GLU A 721 7.88 -33.12 18.56
CA GLU A 721 6.42 -33.33 18.57
C GLU A 721 5.62 -32.15 18.08
N LEU A 722 6.28 -31.05 17.62
CA LEU A 722 5.64 -29.81 17.22
C LEU A 722 4.43 -30.04 16.30
N MET A 723 4.59 -30.79 15.21
CA MET A 723 3.51 -31.00 14.22
C MET A 723 2.56 -32.14 14.60
N ARG A 724 2.89 -32.93 15.65
CA ARG A 724 2.02 -33.97 16.19
C ARG A 724 1.17 -33.49 17.36
N GLY A 725 1.51 -32.32 17.90
CA GLY A 725 0.79 -31.68 18.99
C GLY A 725 -0.62 -31.27 18.59
N GLN A 726 -1.51 -31.21 19.57
CA GLN A 726 -2.90 -30.77 19.33
C GLN A 726 -3.04 -29.26 19.02
N PHE A 727 -2.04 -28.46 19.42
CA PHE A 727 -2.09 -26.98 19.35
C PHE A 727 -0.81 -26.35 18.77
N PRO A 728 -0.30 -26.80 17.59
CA PRO A 728 0.98 -26.33 17.07
C PRO A 728 0.98 -24.82 16.76
N PHE A 729 -0.17 -24.26 16.44
CA PHE A 729 -0.34 -22.85 16.01
C PHE A 729 -1.22 -22.04 16.97
N GLU A 730 -1.30 -22.39 18.27
CA GLU A 730 -2.17 -21.72 19.25
C GLU A 730 -1.95 -20.21 19.38
N ARG A 731 -0.73 -19.73 19.05
CA ARG A 731 -0.35 -18.30 19.12
C ARG A 731 -0.59 -17.54 17.83
N VAL A 732 -0.98 -18.20 16.75
CA VAL A 732 -1.26 -17.55 15.47
C VAL A 732 -2.60 -16.86 15.55
N THR A 733 -2.63 -15.61 15.10
CA THR A 733 -3.83 -14.78 15.03
C THR A 733 -4.01 -14.23 13.62
N ASP A 734 -5.12 -13.60 13.35
CA ASP A 734 -5.42 -12.86 12.11
C ASP A 734 -4.41 -11.73 11.80
N ASN A 735 -3.64 -11.31 12.80
CA ASN A 735 -2.59 -10.29 12.68
C ASN A 735 -1.18 -10.90 12.54
N THR A 736 -1.05 -12.22 12.37
CA THR A 736 0.25 -12.88 12.21
C THR A 736 0.66 -12.89 10.74
N ASP A 737 1.80 -12.28 10.42
CA ASP A 737 2.35 -12.21 9.06
C ASP A 737 3.29 -13.40 8.75
N LEU A 738 4.00 -13.91 9.76
CA LEU A 738 5.04 -14.94 9.60
C LEU A 738 5.05 -15.94 10.74
N VAL A 739 5.05 -17.22 10.41
CA VAL A 739 5.40 -18.32 11.35
C VAL A 739 6.84 -18.69 11.11
N TYR A 740 7.69 -18.42 12.10
CA TYR A 740 9.12 -18.72 12.04
C TYR A 740 9.45 -19.94 12.92
N VAL A 741 9.89 -21.03 12.30
CA VAL A 741 10.38 -22.25 12.97
C VAL A 741 11.88 -22.08 13.17
N ASP A 742 12.28 -21.77 14.41
CA ASP A 742 13.66 -21.50 14.77
C ASP A 742 14.43 -22.78 15.14
N ASP A 743 15.67 -22.87 14.64
CA ASP A 743 16.64 -23.93 14.94
C ASP A 743 16.09 -25.35 14.72
N MET A 744 15.60 -25.58 13.49
CA MET A 744 15.01 -26.85 13.11
C MET A 744 16.03 -27.98 13.17
N HIS A 745 15.72 -29.05 13.91
CA HIS A 745 16.64 -30.17 14.06
C HIS A 745 16.68 -31.05 12.81
N ARG A 746 17.79 -31.81 12.63
CA ARG A 746 18.06 -32.63 11.43
C ARG A 746 16.95 -33.66 11.09
N GLY A 747 16.19 -34.12 12.06
CA GLY A 747 15.14 -35.13 11.86
C GLY A 747 13.76 -34.57 11.57
N MET A 748 13.56 -33.26 11.67
CA MET A 748 12.29 -32.64 11.34
C MET A 748 12.16 -32.46 9.81
N LYS A 749 11.09 -33.01 9.26
CA LYS A 749 10.83 -32.92 7.82
C LYS A 749 10.01 -31.67 7.50
N VAL A 750 10.48 -30.89 6.54
CA VAL A 750 9.79 -29.66 6.07
C VAL A 750 8.48 -29.98 5.34
N ASP A 751 8.38 -31.18 4.75
CA ASP A 751 7.17 -31.66 4.07
C ASP A 751 5.93 -31.67 4.97
N ALA A 752 6.09 -31.80 6.27
CA ALA A 752 5.00 -31.67 7.25
C ALA A 752 4.32 -30.29 7.24
N PHE A 753 4.99 -29.25 6.73
CA PHE A 753 4.48 -27.89 6.64
C PHE A 753 3.95 -27.52 5.24
N TYR A 754 4.09 -28.40 4.22
CA TYR A 754 3.77 -28.03 2.84
C TYR A 754 2.32 -27.61 2.65
N SER A 755 1.37 -28.28 3.28
CA SER A 755 -0.04 -27.88 3.24
C SER A 755 -0.27 -26.49 3.86
N CYS A 756 0.43 -26.20 4.97
CA CYS A 756 0.34 -24.88 5.61
C CYS A 756 0.92 -23.74 4.75
N ILE A 757 1.93 -24.08 3.92
CA ILE A 757 2.55 -23.11 3.00
C ILE A 757 1.64 -22.81 1.81
N THR A 758 0.91 -23.80 1.27
CA THR A 758 0.24 -23.72 -0.03
C THR A 758 -1.28 -23.69 0.01
N GLU A 759 -1.93 -24.08 1.13
CA GLU A 759 -3.39 -24.20 1.16
C GLU A 759 -4.08 -23.29 2.18
N GLY A 760 -3.57 -23.18 3.38
CA GLY A 760 -4.17 -22.42 4.47
C GLY A 760 -3.82 -23.05 5.82
N LEU A 761 -4.37 -22.50 6.90
CA LEU A 761 -3.95 -22.89 8.24
C LEU A 761 -5.15 -23.12 9.16
N VAL A 762 -5.18 -24.29 9.81
CA VAL A 762 -6.10 -24.54 10.93
C VAL A 762 -5.42 -24.07 12.22
N VAL A 763 -6.06 -23.11 12.89
CA VAL A 763 -5.60 -22.58 14.17
C VAL A 763 -6.49 -23.12 15.29
N ASN A 764 -5.87 -23.75 16.28
CA ASN A 764 -6.53 -24.30 17.46
C ASN A 764 -6.07 -23.55 18.72
N PRO A 765 -6.66 -22.40 19.06
CA PRO A 765 -6.28 -21.67 20.27
C PRO A 765 -6.70 -22.44 21.51
N LYS A 766 -5.87 -22.43 22.55
CA LYS A 766 -6.21 -23.06 23.83
C LYS A 766 -7.44 -22.35 24.45
N ASN A 767 -8.46 -23.13 24.83
CA ASN A 767 -9.72 -22.65 25.42
C ASN A 767 -10.63 -21.81 24.49
N ASN A 768 -10.38 -21.81 23.17
CA ASN A 768 -11.23 -21.19 22.17
C ASN A 768 -11.61 -22.17 21.06
N ASN A 769 -12.58 -21.81 20.23
CA ASN A 769 -12.94 -22.61 19.07
C ASN A 769 -11.84 -22.55 18.02
N SER A 770 -11.57 -23.69 17.37
CA SER A 770 -10.71 -23.75 16.20
C SER A 770 -11.33 -22.98 15.03
N PHE A 771 -10.48 -22.32 14.23
CA PHE A 771 -10.89 -21.64 13.02
C PHE A 771 -9.89 -21.95 11.88
N PHE A 772 -10.37 -21.83 10.66
CA PHE A 772 -9.56 -21.98 9.46
C PHE A 772 -9.23 -20.60 8.91
N MET A 773 -7.96 -20.36 8.62
CA MET A 773 -7.47 -19.19 7.89
C MET A 773 -7.29 -19.58 6.43
N ASP A 774 -7.97 -18.90 5.54
CA ASP A 774 -7.78 -19.08 4.11
C ASP A 774 -6.34 -18.78 3.70
N PHE A 775 -5.90 -19.36 2.59
CA PHE A 775 -4.54 -19.17 2.10
C PHE A 775 -4.10 -17.71 2.03
N SER A 776 -4.96 -16.81 1.53
CA SER A 776 -4.67 -15.38 1.39
C SER A 776 -4.51 -14.64 2.73
N GLU A 777 -5.14 -15.14 3.78
CA GLU A 777 -5.11 -14.55 5.14
C GLU A 777 -4.09 -15.24 6.05
N SER A 778 -3.66 -16.47 5.71
CA SER A 778 -2.74 -17.23 6.55
C SER A 778 -1.31 -16.67 6.48
N PRO A 779 -0.52 -16.79 7.56
CA PRO A 779 0.87 -16.31 7.59
C PRO A 779 1.75 -17.03 6.57
N LYS A 780 2.85 -16.38 6.18
CA LYS A 780 3.97 -17.06 5.52
C LYS A 780 4.73 -17.91 6.52
N PHE A 781 5.50 -18.88 6.03
CA PHE A 781 6.37 -19.73 6.86
C PHE A 781 7.83 -19.43 6.56
N ALA A 782 8.70 -19.54 7.56
CA ALA A 782 10.14 -19.50 7.40
C ALA A 782 10.81 -20.46 8.37
N PHE A 783 11.95 -21.00 7.98
CA PHE A 783 12.70 -22.00 8.73
C PHE A 783 14.14 -21.57 8.90
N SER A 784 14.72 -21.77 10.07
CA SER A 784 16.17 -21.74 10.27
C SER A 784 16.69 -23.09 10.73
N THR A 785 17.83 -23.47 10.21
CA THR A 785 18.51 -24.71 10.58
C THR A 785 20.01 -24.58 10.37
N ASN A 786 20.77 -25.49 10.97
CA ASN A 786 22.20 -25.57 10.72
C ASN A 786 22.54 -26.58 9.61
N TYR A 787 21.54 -27.25 9.04
CA TYR A 787 21.74 -28.36 8.11
C TYR A 787 21.09 -28.05 6.75
N PRO A 788 21.71 -28.47 5.65
CA PRO A 788 21.02 -28.50 4.37
C PRO A 788 19.84 -29.50 4.41
N PRO A 789 18.81 -29.33 3.60
CA PRO A 789 17.68 -30.26 3.54
C PRO A 789 18.17 -31.68 3.19
N SER A 790 17.44 -32.71 3.67
CA SER A 790 17.77 -34.10 3.40
C SER A 790 17.79 -34.40 1.89
N ASP A 791 16.87 -33.80 1.15
CA ASP A 791 16.72 -34.01 -0.29
C ASP A 791 16.43 -32.66 -0.96
N PHE A 792 17.00 -32.45 -2.16
CA PHE A 792 16.73 -31.32 -3.06
C PHE A 792 15.78 -31.76 -4.18
N ASP A 793 14.67 -32.40 -3.81
CA ASP A 793 13.65 -32.86 -4.74
C ASP A 793 12.90 -31.68 -5.41
N PRO A 794 12.29 -31.89 -6.57
CA PRO A 794 11.53 -30.83 -7.28
C PRO A 794 10.40 -30.22 -6.42
N SER A 795 9.78 -31.02 -5.55
CA SER A 795 8.69 -30.57 -4.67
C SER A 795 9.18 -29.59 -3.60
N SER A 796 10.32 -29.89 -2.97
CA SER A 796 10.98 -29.01 -2.00
C SER A 796 11.49 -27.74 -2.68
N THR A 797 12.13 -27.88 -3.83
CA THR A 797 12.67 -26.73 -4.58
C THR A 797 11.57 -25.76 -5.04
N ALA A 798 10.38 -26.27 -5.34
CA ALA A 798 9.24 -25.43 -5.73
C ALA A 798 8.65 -24.61 -4.56
N ARG A 799 8.81 -25.07 -3.32
CA ARG A 799 8.21 -24.47 -2.12
C ARG A 799 9.19 -23.76 -1.20
N LEU A 800 10.48 -24.04 -1.32
CA LEU A 800 11.50 -23.48 -0.45
C LEU A 800 12.28 -22.39 -1.18
N LEU A 801 12.45 -21.25 -0.51
CA LEU A 801 13.37 -20.19 -0.89
C LEU A 801 14.63 -20.36 -0.03
N TYR A 802 15.63 -21.02 -0.60
CA TYR A 802 16.87 -21.29 0.13
C TYR A 802 17.63 -19.99 0.41
N MET A 803 18.22 -19.89 1.60
CA MET A 803 19.10 -18.79 1.99
C MET A 803 20.34 -19.39 2.69
N VAL A 804 21.48 -19.12 2.12
CA VAL A 804 22.75 -19.70 2.61
C VAL A 804 23.55 -18.66 3.34
N TYR A 805 23.98 -18.96 4.54
CA TYR A 805 24.80 -18.12 5.39
C TYR A 805 26.22 -18.64 5.44
N SER A 806 27.20 -17.79 5.14
CA SER A 806 28.60 -18.13 5.31
C SER A 806 28.95 -18.28 6.79
N ASP A 807 30.05 -18.96 7.05
CA ASP A 807 30.66 -19.06 8.36
C ASP A 807 31.61 -17.89 8.68
N TYR A 808 31.44 -16.73 8.03
CA TYR A 808 32.18 -15.52 8.35
C TYR A 808 32.07 -15.16 9.84
N TYR A 809 30.85 -15.24 10.39
CA TYR A 809 30.62 -15.20 11.83
C TYR A 809 30.63 -16.62 12.39
N HIS A 810 31.54 -16.89 13.31
CA HIS A 810 31.77 -18.21 13.87
C HIS A 810 32.32 -18.16 15.30
N LYS A 811 32.30 -19.26 15.97
CA LYS A 811 32.92 -19.45 17.27
C LYS A 811 34.07 -20.44 17.16
N LYS A 812 35.28 -20.07 17.62
CA LYS A 812 36.38 -21.00 17.83
C LYS A 812 36.06 -22.02 18.92
N SER A 813 36.38 -23.28 18.68
CA SER A 813 36.24 -24.38 19.65
C SER A 813 37.31 -25.45 19.35
N ASP A 814 37.56 -26.36 20.29
CA ASP A 814 38.53 -27.45 20.13
C ASP A 814 38.19 -28.45 19.00
N GLY A 815 36.93 -28.37 18.47
CA GLY A 815 36.45 -29.23 17.41
C GLY A 815 36.40 -28.58 16.02
N ASN A 816 36.94 -27.36 15.84
CA ASN A 816 37.02 -26.68 14.55
C ASN A 816 38.38 -26.01 14.32
N ASP A 817 38.67 -25.63 13.09
CA ASP A 817 39.94 -25.07 12.63
C ASP A 817 39.98 -23.53 12.57
N TYR A 818 39.01 -22.85 13.20
CA TYR A 818 39.01 -21.39 13.22
C TYR A 818 40.14 -20.82 14.06
N LEU A 819 40.79 -19.81 13.55
CA LEU A 819 41.90 -19.14 14.25
C LEU A 819 41.43 -18.30 15.44
N GLU A 820 40.24 -17.70 15.33
CA GLU A 820 39.61 -16.84 16.33
C GLU A 820 38.11 -17.04 16.41
N THR A 821 37.45 -16.44 17.39
CA THR A 821 35.98 -16.29 17.40
C THR A 821 35.66 -14.94 16.76
N ARG A 822 34.73 -14.92 15.81
CA ARG A 822 34.23 -13.72 15.17
C ARG A 822 32.73 -13.63 15.36
N SER A 823 32.30 -12.71 16.23
CA SER A 823 30.89 -12.45 16.50
C SER A 823 30.40 -11.27 15.64
N ILE A 824 29.08 -11.15 15.47
CA ILE A 824 28.49 -10.01 14.74
C ILE A 824 28.88 -8.70 15.41
N SER A 825 28.83 -8.64 16.75
CA SER A 825 29.17 -7.45 17.53
C SER A 825 30.58 -6.92 17.30
N ASP A 826 31.55 -7.76 16.92
CA ASP A 826 32.93 -7.34 16.66
C ASP A 826 33.01 -6.36 15.48
N ASP A 827 32.11 -6.51 14.51
CA ASP A 827 32.05 -5.61 13.36
C ASP A 827 31.36 -4.27 13.66
N PHE A 828 30.54 -4.20 14.72
CA PHE A 828 29.69 -3.06 15.06
C PHE A 828 30.05 -2.43 16.42
N GLY A 829 31.33 -2.40 16.75
CA GLY A 829 31.84 -1.71 17.94
C GLY A 829 31.51 -2.40 19.28
N GLY A 830 31.39 -3.71 19.27
CA GLY A 830 31.07 -4.54 20.44
C GLY A 830 29.60 -4.53 20.85
N ARG A 831 28.70 -4.00 19.96
CA ARG A 831 27.25 -3.92 20.20
C ARG A 831 26.49 -4.92 19.31
N ASP A 832 25.44 -5.49 19.86
CA ASP A 832 24.51 -6.30 19.06
C ASP A 832 23.64 -5.41 18.18
N LEU A 833 23.31 -5.90 16.99
CA LEU A 833 22.35 -5.22 16.10
C LEU A 833 20.96 -5.19 16.74
N PHE A 834 20.29 -4.04 16.63
CA PHE A 834 18.94 -3.84 17.14
C PHE A 834 18.79 -3.92 18.66
N ASP A 835 19.86 -3.70 19.40
CA ASP A 835 19.84 -3.62 20.86
C ASP A 835 19.19 -2.30 21.37
N SER A 836 19.08 -2.15 22.68
CA SER A 836 18.48 -0.96 23.30
C SER A 836 19.32 0.32 23.14
N LEU A 837 20.56 0.21 22.69
CA LEU A 837 21.48 1.32 22.43
C LEU A 837 21.52 1.71 20.94
N TYR A 838 20.74 1.03 20.11
CA TYR A 838 20.68 1.32 18.67
C TYR A 838 20.06 2.69 18.44
N SER A 839 20.79 3.57 17.79
CA SER A 839 20.38 4.96 17.58
C SER A 839 19.29 5.08 16.52
N GLU A 840 18.49 6.15 16.57
CA GLU A 840 17.48 6.44 15.52
C GLU A 840 18.10 6.59 14.14
N ALA A 841 19.36 7.02 14.01
CA ALA A 841 20.06 7.11 12.73
C ALA A 841 20.43 5.73 12.18
N GLU A 842 20.82 4.77 13.02
CA GLU A 842 21.07 3.39 12.65
C GLU A 842 19.76 2.71 12.22
N TRP A 843 18.68 2.91 12.99
CA TRP A 843 17.34 2.45 12.60
C TRP A 843 16.89 3.04 11.27
N ASP A 844 17.04 4.35 11.07
CA ASP A 844 16.65 5.00 9.82
C ASP A 844 17.36 4.40 8.60
N ALA A 845 18.69 4.17 8.71
CA ALA A 845 19.47 3.54 7.65
C ALA A 845 19.00 2.11 7.34
N ASP A 846 18.76 1.30 8.37
CA ASP A 846 18.33 -0.09 8.23
C ASP A 846 16.90 -0.22 7.70
N LEU A 847 15.98 0.66 8.15
CA LEU A 847 14.61 0.70 7.64
C LEU A 847 14.55 1.13 6.17
N ASN A 848 15.37 2.11 5.75
CA ASN A 848 15.54 2.48 4.34
C ASN A 848 16.08 1.31 3.50
N PHE A 849 17.09 0.60 4.00
CA PHE A 849 17.61 -0.60 3.33
C PHE A 849 16.52 -1.66 3.14
N MET A 850 15.76 -1.96 4.18
CA MET A 850 14.67 -2.96 4.12
C MET A 850 13.54 -2.53 3.16
N ALA A 851 13.20 -1.24 3.13
CA ALA A 851 12.26 -0.71 2.13
C ALA A 851 12.79 -0.87 0.68
N CYS A 852 14.12 -0.74 0.48
CA CYS A 852 14.75 -1.03 -0.82
C CYS A 852 14.72 -2.53 -1.16
N CYS A 853 14.84 -3.44 -0.18
CA CYS A 853 14.66 -4.88 -0.39
C CYS A 853 13.22 -5.19 -0.85
N LEU A 854 12.23 -4.59 -0.21
CA LEU A 854 10.82 -4.72 -0.60
C LEU A 854 10.58 -4.19 -2.02
N ARG A 855 11.14 -3.02 -2.36
CA ARG A 855 11.06 -2.46 -3.71
C ARG A 855 11.64 -3.41 -4.76
N PHE A 856 12.82 -3.99 -4.49
CA PHE A 856 13.45 -4.95 -5.39
C PHE A 856 12.59 -6.21 -5.59
N TYR A 857 12.06 -6.76 -4.50
CA TYR A 857 11.14 -7.89 -4.58
C TYR A 857 9.92 -7.57 -5.45
N LEU A 858 9.25 -6.44 -5.24
CA LEU A 858 8.09 -6.02 -6.01
C LEU A 858 8.42 -5.79 -7.49
N PHE A 859 9.61 -5.25 -7.78
CA PHE A 859 10.09 -5.08 -9.14
C PHE A 859 10.26 -6.44 -9.86
N HIS A 860 10.87 -7.42 -9.19
CA HIS A 860 11.04 -8.77 -9.72
C HIS A 860 9.69 -9.49 -9.85
N ALA A 861 8.86 -9.43 -8.82
CA ALA A 861 7.57 -10.07 -8.75
C ALA A 861 6.57 -9.59 -9.83
N ALA A 862 6.72 -8.37 -10.34
CA ALA A 862 5.94 -7.87 -11.48
C ALA A 862 6.33 -8.51 -12.82
N ARG A 863 7.49 -9.19 -12.89
CA ARG A 863 8.07 -9.75 -14.13
C ARG A 863 8.18 -11.26 -14.11
N SER A 864 8.35 -11.87 -12.94
CA SER A 864 8.61 -13.29 -12.78
C SER A 864 7.90 -13.86 -11.54
N ASN A 865 7.42 -15.08 -11.68
CA ASN A 865 6.91 -15.90 -10.57
C ASN A 865 7.97 -16.88 -10.04
N THR A 866 9.21 -16.83 -10.55
CA THR A 866 10.30 -17.69 -10.07
C THR A 866 11.06 -17.02 -8.93
N PRO A 867 11.43 -17.74 -7.86
CA PRO A 867 12.25 -17.17 -6.80
C PRO A 867 13.70 -16.99 -7.27
N ILE A 868 14.39 -15.99 -6.73
CA ILE A 868 15.83 -15.86 -6.90
C ILE A 868 16.48 -16.81 -5.89
N GLN A 869 16.87 -18.00 -6.34
CA GLN A 869 17.56 -19.00 -5.52
C GLN A 869 19.07 -18.67 -5.41
N PRO A 870 19.72 -19.06 -4.31
CA PRO A 870 21.18 -18.93 -4.20
C PRO A 870 21.88 -20.00 -5.04
N PRO A 871 23.16 -19.82 -5.39
CA PRO A 871 23.97 -20.87 -6.00
C PRO A 871 24.11 -22.06 -5.04
N LEU A 872 23.47 -23.19 -5.37
CA LEU A 872 23.46 -24.38 -4.51
C LEU A 872 24.50 -25.44 -4.93
N GLY A 873 25.07 -25.34 -6.11
CA GLY A 873 25.98 -26.37 -6.67
C GLY A 873 27.09 -26.80 -5.72
N ASN A 874 27.86 -25.87 -5.19
CA ASN A 874 28.93 -26.16 -4.23
C ASN A 874 28.41 -26.72 -2.89
N ILE A 875 27.23 -26.36 -2.46
CA ILE A 875 26.62 -26.85 -1.22
C ILE A 875 26.14 -28.30 -1.41
N ILE A 876 25.51 -28.60 -2.53
CA ILE A 876 25.12 -29.95 -2.91
C ILE A 876 26.33 -30.83 -3.00
N THR A 877 27.39 -30.39 -3.66
CA THR A 877 28.66 -31.11 -3.76
C THR A 877 29.28 -31.38 -2.41
N ARG A 878 29.39 -30.38 -1.54
CA ARG A 878 29.90 -30.53 -0.18
C ARG A 878 29.06 -31.49 0.68
N LYS A 879 27.74 -31.41 0.53
CA LYS A 879 26.83 -32.35 1.21
C LYS A 879 27.07 -33.79 0.74
N LEU A 880 27.17 -34.00 -0.57
CA LEU A 880 27.44 -35.32 -1.12
C LEU A 880 28.79 -35.87 -0.61
N MET A 881 29.81 -35.02 -0.57
CA MET A 881 31.12 -35.38 0.03
C MET A 881 31.00 -35.73 1.52
N ALA A 882 30.27 -34.93 2.31
CA ALA A 882 30.04 -35.21 3.72
C ALA A 882 29.22 -36.48 3.94
N ASP A 883 28.21 -36.76 3.12
CA ASP A 883 27.41 -37.98 3.17
C ASP A 883 28.23 -39.23 2.82
N MET A 884 29.22 -39.09 1.91
CA MET A 884 30.16 -40.18 1.58
C MET A 884 31.16 -40.44 2.68
N GLY A 885 31.75 -39.38 3.25
CA GLY A 885 32.92 -39.43 4.12
C GLY A 885 34.22 -39.79 3.36
N GLU A 886 35.36 -39.32 3.84
CA GLU A 886 36.65 -39.40 3.20
C GLU A 886 37.04 -40.87 2.88
N GLU A 887 36.91 -41.74 3.84
CA GLU A 887 37.28 -43.17 3.68
C GLU A 887 36.49 -43.87 2.56
N PHE A 888 35.22 -43.57 2.42
CA PHE A 888 34.36 -44.14 1.37
C PHE A 888 34.67 -43.48 0.03
N SER A 889 34.83 -42.17 0.02
CA SER A 889 35.12 -41.39 -1.21
C SER A 889 36.39 -41.93 -1.89
N ASP A 890 37.49 -41.99 -1.16
CA ASP A 890 38.78 -42.50 -1.66
C ASP A 890 38.71 -43.99 -2.13
N TRP A 891 37.88 -44.80 -1.49
CA TRP A 891 37.64 -46.14 -1.92
C TRP A 891 36.83 -46.20 -3.22
N ALA A 892 35.74 -45.46 -3.25
CA ALA A 892 34.76 -45.46 -4.33
C ALA A 892 35.34 -44.91 -5.63
N GLU A 893 36.24 -43.88 -5.58
CA GLU A 893 36.98 -43.36 -6.72
C GLU A 893 37.77 -44.43 -7.47
N THR A 894 38.32 -45.42 -6.72
CA THR A 894 39.05 -46.55 -7.30
C THR A 894 38.10 -47.68 -7.71
N TYR A 895 37.10 -47.96 -6.90
CA TYR A 895 36.21 -49.09 -7.12
C TYR A 895 35.18 -48.82 -8.26
N PHE A 896 34.64 -47.61 -8.33
CA PHE A 896 33.69 -47.17 -9.36
C PHE A 896 34.34 -46.21 -10.34
N ALA A 897 35.59 -46.39 -10.68
CA ALA A 897 36.34 -45.56 -11.61
C ALA A 897 35.62 -45.42 -12.98
N GLU A 898 35.70 -44.29 -13.62
CA GLU A 898 35.17 -44.06 -14.97
C GLU A 898 35.71 -45.09 -15.99
N ASN A 899 34.82 -45.77 -16.69
CA ASN A 899 35.14 -46.94 -17.54
C ASN A 899 35.76 -48.15 -16.82
N GLY A 900 35.64 -48.23 -15.48
CA GLY A 900 36.07 -49.41 -14.70
C GLY A 900 35.10 -50.58 -14.80
N GLU A 901 35.54 -51.72 -14.37
CA GLU A 901 34.80 -53.01 -14.43
C GLU A 901 33.49 -53.04 -13.63
N HIS A 902 33.31 -52.08 -12.71
CA HIS A 902 32.15 -52.02 -11.81
C HIS A 902 31.08 -50.97 -12.22
N ILE A 903 31.25 -50.31 -13.36
CA ILE A 903 30.25 -49.44 -13.98
C ILE A 903 29.47 -50.25 -15.02
N ASP A 904 28.16 -50.05 -15.12
CA ASP A 904 27.22 -50.75 -16.00
C ASP A 904 27.11 -52.27 -15.71
N GLU A 905 27.48 -52.68 -14.48
CA GLU A 905 27.44 -54.07 -13.99
C GLU A 905 26.51 -54.23 -12.78
N PHE A 906 25.83 -55.41 -12.71
CA PHE A 906 25.02 -55.78 -11.55
C PHE A 906 25.90 -56.38 -10.47
N LEU A 907 26.18 -55.62 -9.44
CA LEU A 907 27.06 -56.03 -8.34
C LEU A 907 26.23 -56.48 -7.10
N PRO A 908 26.47 -57.65 -6.52
CA PRO A 908 25.82 -58.07 -5.29
C PRO A 908 26.14 -57.09 -4.16
N LYS A 909 25.10 -56.39 -3.65
CA LYS A 909 25.24 -55.34 -2.66
C LYS A 909 26.02 -55.74 -1.40
N ASN A 910 25.81 -56.95 -0.93
CA ASN A 910 26.53 -57.49 0.24
C ASN A 910 28.01 -57.66 -0.05
N LYS A 911 28.38 -58.19 -1.23
CA LYS A 911 29.79 -58.38 -1.61
C LYS A 911 30.51 -57.02 -1.74
N VAL A 912 29.91 -56.04 -2.40
CA VAL A 912 30.49 -54.65 -2.50
C VAL A 912 30.71 -54.06 -1.13
N TYR A 913 29.75 -54.19 -0.23
CA TYR A 913 29.85 -53.73 1.14
C TYR A 913 30.97 -54.41 1.95
N GLU A 914 31.05 -55.74 1.87
CA GLU A 914 32.13 -56.52 2.52
C GLU A 914 33.51 -56.12 1.95
N THR A 915 33.65 -55.92 0.68
CA THR A 915 34.88 -55.43 0.04
C THR A 915 35.30 -54.09 0.61
N PHE A 916 34.38 -53.12 0.67
CA PHE A 916 34.64 -51.83 1.31
C PHE A 916 35.12 -51.95 2.75
N LEU A 917 34.40 -52.73 3.56
CA LEU A 917 34.76 -52.92 4.98
C LEU A 917 36.14 -53.53 5.12
N LYS A 918 36.46 -54.52 4.29
CA LYS A 918 37.76 -55.24 4.33
C LYS A 918 38.91 -54.34 3.85
N GLU A 919 38.78 -53.68 2.72
CA GLU A 919 39.85 -52.88 2.10
C GLU A 919 40.16 -51.63 2.90
N ARG A 920 39.17 -51.01 3.51
CA ARG A 920 39.34 -49.83 4.36
C ARG A 920 39.36 -50.15 5.86
N GLN A 921 39.41 -51.38 6.24
CA GLN A 921 39.43 -51.86 7.65
C GLN A 921 38.32 -51.22 8.51
N GLN A 922 37.16 -50.99 7.91
CA GLN A 922 36.02 -50.37 8.56
C GLN A 922 35.19 -51.36 9.37
N ASN A 923 34.49 -50.90 10.41
CA ASN A 923 33.63 -51.70 11.23
C ASN A 923 32.16 -51.48 10.87
N ALA A 924 31.41 -52.60 10.67
CA ALA A 924 29.99 -52.57 10.37
C ALA A 924 29.14 -51.79 11.39
N LYS A 925 29.60 -51.64 12.64
CA LYS A 925 28.94 -50.79 13.65
C LYS A 925 28.98 -49.31 13.30
N PHE A 926 30.08 -48.84 12.70
CA PHE A 926 30.24 -47.41 12.28
C PHE A 926 29.80 -47.19 10.85
N TRP A 927 29.81 -48.24 10.03
CA TRP A 927 29.35 -48.24 8.64
C TRP A 927 28.22 -49.27 8.44
N PRO A 928 27.01 -49.03 8.97
CA PRO A 928 25.88 -49.91 8.70
C PRO A 928 25.51 -49.86 7.20
N MET A 929 24.89 -50.91 6.68
CA MET A 929 24.49 -51.08 5.29
C MET A 929 23.67 -49.92 4.75
N ILE A 930 22.85 -49.25 5.58
CA ILE A 930 22.07 -48.08 5.23
C ILE A 930 23.00 -46.90 4.92
N ARG A 931 24.03 -46.66 5.76
CA ARG A 931 25.01 -45.60 5.52
C ARG A 931 25.82 -45.85 4.25
N PHE A 932 26.25 -47.07 4.05
CA PHE A 932 26.98 -47.51 2.85
C PHE A 932 26.14 -47.27 1.58
N THR A 933 24.86 -47.66 1.57
CA THR A 933 23.98 -47.46 0.43
C THR A 933 23.76 -45.95 0.10
N LYS A 934 23.65 -45.14 1.17
CA LYS A 934 23.53 -43.69 1.02
C LYS A 934 24.81 -43.08 0.43
N ALA A 935 25.97 -43.54 0.86
CA ALA A 935 27.26 -43.11 0.34
C ALA A 935 27.43 -43.49 -1.15
N CYS A 936 27.01 -44.67 -1.58
CA CYS A 936 27.00 -45.10 -2.97
C CYS A 936 26.10 -44.19 -3.85
N ARG A 937 24.93 -43.79 -3.35
CA ARG A 937 24.06 -42.84 -4.06
C ARG A 937 24.68 -41.47 -4.14
N ALA A 938 25.29 -40.98 -3.07
CA ALA A 938 25.99 -39.70 -3.05
C ALA A 938 27.15 -39.70 -4.06
N PHE A 939 27.89 -40.78 -4.16
CA PHE A 939 28.96 -40.95 -5.17
C PHE A 939 28.39 -40.89 -6.59
N ALA A 940 27.32 -41.62 -6.87
CA ALA A 940 26.68 -41.59 -8.19
C ALA A 940 26.20 -40.19 -8.57
N ASN A 941 25.62 -39.42 -7.64
CA ASN A 941 25.14 -38.06 -7.87
C ASN A 941 26.26 -37.03 -7.99
N LEU A 942 27.46 -37.33 -7.46
CA LEU A 942 28.60 -36.43 -7.54
C LEU A 942 29.31 -36.52 -8.87
N HIS A 943 29.39 -37.70 -9.47
CA HIS A 943 30.23 -38.03 -10.64
C HIS A 943 29.44 -37.95 -11.94
N ALA A 944 29.79 -37.01 -12.79
CA ALA A 944 29.08 -36.72 -14.04
C ALA A 944 29.06 -37.89 -15.07
N TYR A 945 29.96 -38.87 -14.93
CA TYR A 945 29.97 -40.04 -15.82
C TYR A 945 28.95 -41.12 -15.42
N ILE A 946 28.37 -41.01 -14.20
CA ILE A 946 27.27 -41.89 -13.72
C ILE A 946 25.95 -41.18 -13.94
N TYR A 947 25.03 -41.80 -14.64
CA TYR A 947 23.67 -41.28 -14.83
C TYR A 947 22.84 -41.44 -13.57
N GLU A 948 22.79 -42.69 -13.02
CA GLU A 948 21.97 -42.97 -11.82
C GLU A 948 22.39 -44.32 -11.19
N MET A 949 22.30 -44.40 -9.89
CA MET A 949 22.41 -45.66 -9.15
C MET A 949 21.04 -46.30 -9.06
N ASN A 950 20.92 -47.56 -9.56
CA ASN A 950 19.68 -48.33 -9.58
C ASN A 950 18.50 -47.60 -10.24
N PRO A 951 18.55 -47.33 -11.55
CA PRO A 951 17.47 -46.64 -12.29
C PRO A 951 16.12 -47.33 -12.09
N GLU A 952 15.06 -46.56 -12.01
CA GLU A 952 13.71 -47.03 -11.70
C GLU A 952 13.20 -48.12 -12.64
N HIS A 953 13.52 -48.03 -13.91
CA HIS A 953 13.11 -49.02 -14.90
C HIS A 953 13.75 -50.39 -14.74
N LEU A 954 14.83 -50.52 -13.97
CA LEU A 954 15.49 -51.81 -13.60
C LEU A 954 15.02 -52.34 -12.24
N CYS A 955 14.31 -51.51 -11.49
CA CYS A 955 13.85 -51.86 -10.15
C CYS A 955 12.55 -52.65 -10.17
N GLY A 956 12.40 -53.55 -9.22
CA GLY A 956 11.14 -54.20 -8.92
C GLY A 956 10.13 -53.26 -8.21
N LYS A 957 8.93 -53.77 -7.90
CA LYS A 957 7.85 -52.98 -7.27
C LYS A 957 8.22 -52.44 -5.87
N ASP A 958 9.25 -52.99 -5.26
CA ASP A 958 9.80 -52.58 -3.96
C ASP A 958 10.94 -51.51 -4.09
N GLY A 959 11.20 -51.03 -5.31
CA GLY A 959 12.26 -50.04 -5.59
C GLY A 959 13.67 -50.60 -5.50
N ARG A 960 13.85 -51.96 -5.61
CA ARG A 960 15.15 -52.62 -5.55
C ARG A 960 15.41 -53.41 -6.83
N ILE A 961 16.67 -53.53 -7.15
CA ILE A 961 17.11 -54.49 -8.18
C ILE A 961 17.47 -55.80 -7.45
N GLN A 962 16.76 -56.88 -7.76
CA GLN A 962 17.01 -58.20 -7.15
C GLN A 962 17.31 -59.21 -8.25
N LYS A 963 18.39 -59.95 -8.11
CA LYS A 963 18.78 -61.06 -8.97
C LYS A 963 19.14 -62.29 -8.18
N LYS A 964 19.03 -63.48 -8.78
CA LYS A 964 19.46 -64.73 -8.18
C LYS A 964 20.97 -64.90 -8.35
N VAL A 965 21.70 -64.97 -7.26
CA VAL A 965 23.13 -65.26 -7.19
C VAL A 965 23.30 -66.50 -6.35
N ASP A 966 23.94 -67.54 -6.82
CA ASP A 966 24.13 -68.83 -6.16
C ASP A 966 22.81 -69.41 -5.60
N GLY A 967 21.70 -69.25 -6.35
CA GLY A 967 20.38 -69.73 -5.96
C GLY A 967 19.63 -68.90 -4.92
N GLN A 968 20.23 -67.84 -4.37
CA GLN A 968 19.61 -66.92 -3.40
C GLN A 968 19.26 -65.59 -4.04
N THR A 969 18.10 -65.01 -3.70
CA THR A 969 17.71 -63.67 -4.17
C THR A 969 18.55 -62.61 -3.42
N THR A 970 19.32 -61.85 -4.15
CA THR A 970 20.26 -60.84 -3.60
C THR A 970 19.95 -59.48 -4.16
N ASP A 971 19.97 -58.46 -3.29
CA ASP A 971 19.89 -57.07 -3.69
C ASP A 971 21.17 -56.66 -4.43
N MET A 972 21.01 -55.93 -5.54
CA MET A 972 22.11 -55.48 -6.40
C MET A 972 22.36 -53.98 -6.28
N ILE A 973 23.57 -53.56 -6.56
CA ILE A 973 23.96 -52.20 -6.89
C ILE A 973 24.24 -52.19 -8.40
N TYR A 974 23.70 -51.21 -9.10
CA TYR A 974 23.97 -50.95 -10.52
C TYR A 974 24.25 -49.48 -10.72
N MET A 975 25.49 -49.12 -11.13
CA MET A 975 25.91 -47.78 -11.45
C MET A 975 25.79 -47.58 -12.95
N MET A 976 24.70 -46.96 -13.41
CA MET A 976 24.47 -46.73 -14.85
C MET A 976 25.30 -45.60 -15.35
N SER A 977 26.13 -45.80 -16.39
CA SER A 977 26.86 -44.72 -17.02
C SER A 977 25.94 -43.85 -17.89
N LEU A 978 26.37 -42.60 -18.19
CA LEU A 978 25.69 -41.75 -19.19
C LEU A 978 25.60 -42.42 -20.57
N LYS A 979 26.66 -43.10 -20.99
CA LYS A 979 26.68 -43.82 -22.29
C LYS A 979 25.61 -44.90 -22.35
N GLU A 980 25.43 -45.64 -21.28
CA GLU A 980 24.43 -46.71 -21.20
C GLU A 980 23.00 -46.13 -21.16
N ALA A 981 22.81 -45.04 -20.40
CA ALA A 981 21.55 -44.32 -20.34
C ALA A 981 21.12 -43.75 -21.71
N GLU A 982 22.04 -43.20 -22.47
CA GLU A 982 21.78 -42.73 -23.85
C GLU A 982 21.41 -43.89 -24.81
N LYS A 983 22.08 -45.06 -24.72
CA LYS A 983 21.72 -46.22 -25.49
C LYS A 983 20.31 -46.69 -25.16
N TYR A 984 19.97 -46.73 -23.87
CA TYR A 984 18.63 -47.08 -23.38
C TYR A 984 17.56 -46.13 -23.92
N ALA A 985 17.81 -44.83 -23.86
CA ALA A 985 16.91 -43.79 -24.35
C ALA A 985 16.66 -43.92 -25.88
N ARG A 986 17.73 -44.10 -26.67
CA ARG A 986 17.64 -44.31 -28.14
C ARG A 986 16.84 -45.59 -28.49
N ALA A 987 17.13 -46.71 -27.79
CA ALA A 987 16.39 -47.96 -28.01
C ALA A 987 14.89 -47.80 -27.73
N LYS A 988 14.53 -47.04 -26.72
CA LYS A 988 13.14 -46.70 -26.37
C LYS A 988 12.46 -45.83 -27.42
N GLU A 989 13.15 -44.82 -27.95
CA GLU A 989 12.66 -43.96 -29.04
C GLU A 989 12.44 -44.75 -30.34
N GLU A 990 13.31 -45.75 -30.66
CA GLU A 990 13.21 -46.62 -31.82
C GLU A 990 12.19 -47.75 -31.66
N GLY A 991 11.46 -47.82 -30.54
CA GLY A 991 10.49 -48.84 -30.23
C GLY A 991 11.07 -50.26 -30.06
N ARG A 992 12.38 -50.37 -29.83
CA ARG A 992 13.06 -51.64 -29.51
C ARG A 992 13.04 -51.86 -28.02
N THR A 993 12.91 -53.14 -27.57
CA THR A 993 13.12 -53.48 -26.16
C THR A 993 14.62 -53.31 -25.86
N PRO A 994 15.00 -52.43 -24.95
CA PRO A 994 16.43 -52.27 -24.58
C PRO A 994 17.00 -53.60 -24.03
N GLU A 995 18.16 -53.98 -24.50
CA GLU A 995 18.89 -55.15 -23.93
C GLU A 995 19.33 -54.79 -22.49
N VAL A 996 18.79 -55.49 -21.50
CA VAL A 996 19.22 -55.39 -20.11
C VAL A 996 20.50 -56.20 -19.95
N PRO A 997 21.60 -55.62 -19.47
CA PRO A 997 22.84 -56.38 -19.26
C PRO A 997 22.55 -57.64 -18.40
N GLN A 998 23.07 -58.81 -18.86
CA GLN A 998 22.97 -60.04 -18.07
C GLN A 998 24.20 -60.10 -17.11
N PRO A 999 24.06 -60.63 -15.91
CA PRO A 999 25.22 -60.84 -15.02
C PRO A 999 26.22 -61.76 -15.70
N ALA A 1000 27.52 -61.44 -15.61
CA ALA A 1000 28.56 -62.31 -16.11
C ALA A 1000 28.44 -63.69 -15.47
N ASP A 1001 28.49 -64.73 -16.31
CA ASP A 1001 28.39 -66.11 -15.89
C ASP A 1001 29.59 -66.45 -14.99
N PRO A 1002 29.41 -66.99 -13.77
CA PRO A 1002 30.53 -67.23 -12.85
C PRO A 1002 31.45 -68.39 -13.22
N GLU A 1003 31.26 -68.99 -14.38
CA GLU A 1003 32.09 -70.10 -14.85
C GLU A 1003 32.88 -69.69 -16.11
N MET A 1004 33.99 -69.01 -15.98
CA MET A 1004 35.21 -69.27 -16.79
C MET A 1004 36.47 -69.03 -15.93
N PRO A 1005 37.29 -70.02 -15.77
CA PRO A 1005 38.56 -69.89 -15.03
C PRO A 1005 39.61 -69.30 -15.94
N PHE A 1006 40.20 -68.17 -15.57
CA PHE A 1006 41.60 -67.84 -15.77
C PHE A 1006 42.13 -66.89 -14.71
#